data_cbbe65d45bd1a81db804ea3e5e949b47
#
_entry.id   cbbe65d45bd1a81db804ea3e5e949b47
#
_cell.length_a   1.000
_cell.length_b   1.000
_cell.length_c   1.000
_cell.angle_alpha   90.00
_cell.angle_beta   90.00
_cell.angle_gamma   90.00
#
_symmetry.space_group_name_H-M   'P 1'
#
loop_
_entity.id
_entity.type
_entity.pdbx_description
1 polymer ?
#
loop_
_entity_poly.entity_id
_entity_poly.type
_entity_poly.pdbx_seq_one_letter_code
_entity_poly.pdbx_strand_id
1 'polypeptide(L)'
;MTPATVGTRVEAMVLVGDEFVGTPSATAAISDARRLGAAIAVVTSRPLSELGLERPRDGAAGPLVVAASGGREREVDDAGVVRTVPPDDRDPMTYVVDELAARGTPPSEAAIIDEASVGPDGLAAAVADQVERRQRRELPSELVDPEWWISVDHLDPTLAQLREAVLTLADGRVGTSGAPVARGPGFRRWVLAGGVYNRDGTEGRLLTGPVGLQLPYELDDDTVVHQAFDLRAGVLHEHIGSGEAALHSVRFASLARPGLVVMRARCPDVREGPMLLPPGEDSVLDRGVTDDTEWMRVAGASGGIAAASCDVATASGAGLLVDRNVVYEADPHLLPDAAGATARARAASRIGFDRLLAEQRGAWAERWANADITIEGDQEMQTSTRFALFHLIASVPDRGEAAVGARGITGPGYLGHVFWDADTFTLPFLAATHPPAARAILEYRLRRLPAALDTARETGRAGARFPWESARTGRDVTPTSARDRRGRTVVIRTGSHEEHIVAQVAWAAGQYAAWTGDVEFAEGPMVRLLVETARYWSSRIRVDSEGAGHIFGVIGPDEYHEPVDDNAFTNVMARWNLRTAAEVVAGSAGPVGDLDQSEVDMWRRLADALVDGYDADTGVYEQFAGFNRLEPLRITEVAPRRPIAADLLLGPERVRAAQVLKQADVLMLHHLLPDEVAPDSLEPNLRFYEPRTAHGSSLSPGVHASLFARSRDFDRALPALRITARMDLDDLTETTSAGLHLATMGSLWQALAFGFAGLQPLGHTLRMDPRLPPEWSALELRVRFRGSRVRMRRERASLVVEADPPVAVLVGDTACTAGPRPVELRRRRETWEPTA
;
A
#
# COMPACT_ATOMS: atom_id res chain seq x y z
N MET A 1 -42.27 -9.83 -7.64
CA MET A 1 -41.23 -8.91 -8.18
C MET A 1 -40.20 -9.80 -8.84
N THR A 2 -40.17 -9.76 -10.15
CA THR A 2 -39.17 -10.48 -10.98
C THR A 2 -37.79 -9.91 -10.71
N PRO A 3 -36.75 -10.74 -10.54
CA PRO A 3 -35.39 -10.22 -10.37
C PRO A 3 -35.01 -9.51 -11.67
N ALA A 4 -34.62 -8.24 -11.57
CA ALA A 4 -33.99 -7.50 -12.65
C ALA A 4 -32.71 -8.22 -13.04
N THR A 5 -32.54 -8.50 -14.31
CA THR A 5 -31.35 -9.09 -14.91
C THR A 5 -30.19 -8.12 -14.66
N VAL A 6 -29.28 -8.49 -13.75
CA VAL A 6 -28.01 -7.79 -13.49
C VAL A 6 -27.21 -7.77 -14.79
N GLY A 7 -26.90 -6.58 -15.30
CA GLY A 7 -26.00 -6.41 -16.43
C GLY A 7 -24.58 -6.82 -16.04
N THR A 8 -24.21 -8.08 -16.29
CA THR A 8 -22.85 -8.57 -16.03
C THR A 8 -21.86 -7.79 -16.87
N ARG A 9 -20.83 -7.23 -16.27
CA ARG A 9 -19.63 -6.71 -16.91
C ARG A 9 -18.97 -7.85 -17.69
N VAL A 10 -18.89 -7.75 -18.99
CA VAL A 10 -18.21 -8.75 -19.82
C VAL A 10 -16.81 -8.27 -20.10
N GLU A 11 -15.84 -8.74 -19.33
CA GLU A 11 -14.42 -8.49 -19.53
C GLU A 11 -13.72 -9.61 -20.28
N ALA A 12 -14.33 -10.79 -20.31
CA ALA A 12 -13.91 -11.92 -21.11
C ALA A 12 -15.11 -12.60 -21.75
N MET A 13 -14.86 -13.34 -22.81
CA MET A 13 -15.83 -14.20 -23.47
C MET A 13 -15.30 -15.62 -23.48
N VAL A 14 -16.12 -16.57 -23.05
CA VAL A 14 -15.83 -18.00 -23.15
C VAL A 14 -16.73 -18.57 -24.23
N LEU A 15 -16.13 -19.04 -25.31
CA LEU A 15 -16.82 -19.64 -26.45
C LEU A 15 -16.80 -21.16 -26.27
N VAL A 16 -17.96 -21.79 -26.24
CA VAL A 16 -18.10 -23.22 -26.04
C VAL A 16 -18.83 -23.83 -27.25
N GLY A 17 -18.19 -24.77 -27.95
CA GLY A 17 -18.77 -25.50 -29.09
C GLY A 17 -17.78 -25.85 -30.17
N ASP A 18 -18.16 -26.81 -31.02
CA ASP A 18 -17.28 -27.35 -32.05
C ASP A 18 -17.47 -26.68 -33.42
N GLU A 19 -18.66 -26.20 -33.72
CA GLU A 19 -18.99 -25.62 -35.03
C GLU A 19 -18.64 -24.14 -35.14
N PHE A 20 -18.50 -23.44 -34.04
CA PHE A 20 -18.08 -22.03 -34.01
C PHE A 20 -16.68 -21.85 -34.58
N VAL A 21 -15.78 -22.75 -34.23
CA VAL A 21 -14.36 -22.55 -34.41
C VAL A 21 -13.96 -23.05 -35.79
N GLY A 22 -13.24 -22.21 -36.54
CA GLY A 22 -12.81 -22.56 -37.94
C GLY A 22 -13.71 -22.00 -39.00
N THR A 23 -14.84 -21.32 -38.66
CA THR A 23 -15.59 -20.56 -39.66
C THR A 23 -14.96 -19.19 -39.90
N PRO A 24 -14.94 -18.65 -41.14
CA PRO A 24 -14.36 -17.34 -41.42
C PRO A 24 -14.99 -16.20 -40.61
N SER A 25 -16.31 -16.27 -40.36
CA SER A 25 -17.03 -15.27 -39.58
C SER A 25 -16.67 -15.29 -38.07
N ALA A 26 -16.54 -16.48 -37.47
CA ALA A 26 -16.13 -16.66 -36.11
C ALA A 26 -14.68 -16.22 -35.90
N THR A 27 -13.77 -16.61 -36.77
CA THR A 27 -12.36 -16.21 -36.73
C THR A 27 -12.21 -14.68 -36.80
N ALA A 28 -12.96 -14.03 -37.70
CA ALA A 28 -12.96 -12.57 -37.81
C ALA A 28 -13.50 -11.89 -36.52
N ALA A 29 -14.63 -12.38 -35.99
CA ALA A 29 -15.23 -11.82 -34.77
C ALA A 29 -14.31 -11.98 -33.53
N ILE A 30 -13.65 -13.14 -33.36
CA ILE A 30 -12.67 -13.38 -32.30
C ILE A 30 -11.47 -12.45 -32.46
N SER A 31 -10.94 -12.30 -33.67
CA SER A 31 -9.82 -11.41 -33.98
C SER A 31 -10.16 -9.94 -33.68
N ASP A 32 -11.37 -9.50 -34.05
CA ASP A 32 -11.85 -8.15 -33.79
C ASP A 32 -12.02 -7.90 -32.28
N ALA A 33 -12.65 -8.81 -31.54
CA ALA A 33 -12.80 -8.71 -30.09
C ALA A 33 -11.45 -8.66 -29.38
N ARG A 34 -10.47 -9.47 -29.81
CA ARG A 34 -9.09 -9.43 -29.27
C ARG A 34 -8.38 -8.11 -29.59
N ARG A 35 -8.54 -7.55 -30.77
CA ARG A 35 -7.98 -6.22 -31.13
C ARG A 35 -8.51 -5.12 -30.25
N LEU A 36 -9.73 -5.26 -29.75
CA LEU A 36 -10.34 -4.36 -28.77
C LEU A 36 -9.92 -4.66 -27.32
N GLY A 37 -8.98 -5.57 -27.11
CA GLY A 37 -8.42 -5.90 -25.80
C GLY A 37 -9.25 -6.91 -24.99
N ALA A 38 -10.27 -7.56 -25.59
CA ALA A 38 -11.04 -8.58 -24.90
C ALA A 38 -10.19 -9.84 -24.64
N ALA A 39 -10.29 -10.39 -23.42
CA ALA A 39 -9.80 -11.72 -23.14
C ALA A 39 -10.78 -12.74 -23.73
N ILE A 40 -10.28 -13.66 -24.54
CA ILE A 40 -11.10 -14.71 -25.18
C ILE A 40 -10.66 -16.07 -24.67
N ALA A 41 -11.59 -16.92 -24.32
CA ALA A 41 -11.34 -18.32 -24.08
C ALA A 41 -12.18 -19.18 -25.02
N VAL A 42 -11.62 -20.28 -25.48
CA VAL A 42 -12.28 -21.22 -26.41
C VAL A 42 -12.23 -22.61 -25.79
N VAL A 43 -13.39 -23.25 -25.70
CA VAL A 43 -13.53 -24.64 -25.27
C VAL A 43 -14.16 -25.43 -26.39
N THR A 44 -13.44 -26.42 -26.93
CA THR A 44 -13.88 -27.24 -28.11
C THR A 44 -13.30 -28.65 -28.04
N SER A 45 -13.97 -29.61 -28.67
CA SER A 45 -13.42 -30.96 -28.87
C SER A 45 -12.49 -31.09 -30.10
N ARG A 46 -12.42 -30.07 -30.96
CA ARG A 46 -11.56 -30.06 -32.14
C ARG A 46 -10.08 -29.88 -31.79
N PRO A 47 -9.14 -30.47 -32.59
CA PRO A 47 -7.71 -30.24 -32.39
C PRO A 47 -7.27 -28.78 -32.62
N LEU A 48 -6.24 -28.31 -31.92
CA LEU A 48 -5.65 -26.98 -32.10
C LEU A 48 -5.29 -26.68 -33.57
N SER A 49 -4.83 -27.70 -34.31
CA SER A 49 -4.44 -27.57 -35.70
C SER A 49 -5.59 -27.22 -36.65
N GLU A 50 -6.84 -27.43 -36.24
CA GLU A 50 -8.04 -27.18 -37.05
C GLU A 50 -8.72 -25.84 -36.74
N LEU A 51 -8.28 -25.11 -35.69
CA LEU A 51 -9.02 -23.94 -35.22
C LEU A 51 -8.87 -22.69 -36.10
N GLY A 52 -7.82 -22.61 -36.93
CA GLY A 52 -7.58 -21.50 -37.85
C GLY A 52 -7.49 -20.11 -37.20
N LEU A 53 -7.20 -20.06 -35.91
CA LEU A 53 -7.14 -18.80 -35.13
C LEU A 53 -5.95 -17.95 -35.60
N GLU A 54 -6.23 -16.75 -36.07
CA GLU A 54 -5.19 -15.78 -36.40
C GLU A 54 -4.38 -15.38 -35.17
N ARG A 55 -3.05 -15.41 -35.33
CA ARG A 55 -2.10 -14.98 -34.31
C ARG A 55 -1.59 -13.58 -34.65
N PRO A 56 -2.02 -12.54 -33.97
CA PRO A 56 -1.51 -11.18 -34.22
C PRO A 56 0.00 -11.12 -34.02
N ARG A 57 0.71 -10.53 -34.99
CA ARG A 57 2.18 -10.42 -34.96
C ARG A 57 2.69 -9.20 -34.17
N ASP A 58 1.82 -8.33 -33.75
CA ASP A 58 2.13 -6.98 -33.25
C ASP A 58 1.81 -6.74 -31.78
N GLY A 59 1.52 -7.78 -31.02
CA GLY A 59 1.38 -7.68 -29.53
C GLY A 59 0.21 -6.83 -29.04
N ALA A 60 -0.70 -6.40 -29.91
CA ALA A 60 -1.77 -5.45 -29.59
C ALA A 60 -3.12 -6.10 -29.21
N ALA A 61 -3.20 -7.43 -29.20
CA ALA A 61 -4.46 -8.14 -28.96
C ALA A 61 -4.60 -8.62 -27.51
N GLY A 62 -5.84 -8.73 -27.02
CA GLY A 62 -6.16 -9.34 -25.74
C GLY A 62 -5.73 -10.82 -25.66
N PRO A 63 -5.59 -11.40 -24.47
CA PRO A 63 -5.16 -12.77 -24.27
C PRO A 63 -6.16 -13.77 -24.88
N LEU A 64 -5.64 -14.89 -25.37
CA LEU A 64 -6.42 -16.02 -25.87
C LEU A 64 -6.04 -17.28 -25.08
N VAL A 65 -7.02 -17.92 -24.48
CA VAL A 65 -6.87 -19.19 -23.77
C VAL A 65 -7.64 -20.25 -24.52
N VAL A 66 -7.02 -21.38 -24.85
CA VAL A 66 -7.66 -22.44 -25.61
C VAL A 66 -7.55 -23.78 -24.89
N ALA A 67 -8.68 -24.46 -24.73
CA ALA A 67 -8.75 -25.87 -24.33
C ALA A 67 -9.40 -26.66 -25.46
N ALA A 68 -8.59 -27.29 -26.29
CA ALA A 68 -8.99 -28.07 -27.49
C ALA A 68 -8.96 -29.57 -27.24
N SER A 69 -9.51 -30.36 -28.13
CA SER A 69 -9.54 -31.83 -28.07
C SER A 69 -10.10 -32.38 -26.75
N GLY A 70 -11.15 -31.71 -26.23
CA GLY A 70 -11.73 -32.04 -24.91
C GLY A 70 -10.76 -31.78 -23.73
N GLY A 71 -9.94 -30.73 -23.83
CA GLY A 71 -8.98 -30.34 -22.79
C GLY A 71 -7.61 -31.03 -22.83
N ARG A 72 -7.39 -31.88 -23.85
CA ARG A 72 -6.10 -32.58 -24.06
C ARG A 72 -5.04 -31.69 -24.69
N GLU A 73 -5.46 -30.66 -25.40
CA GLU A 73 -4.58 -29.64 -26.02
C GLU A 73 -4.94 -28.28 -25.42
N ARG A 74 -3.96 -27.56 -24.92
CA ARG A 74 -4.14 -26.26 -24.24
C ARG A 74 -3.10 -25.28 -24.76
N GLU A 75 -3.54 -24.11 -25.11
CA GLU A 75 -2.68 -23.01 -25.57
C GLU A 75 -3.10 -21.68 -24.94
N VAL A 76 -2.11 -20.86 -24.60
CA VAL A 76 -2.30 -19.51 -24.12
C VAL A 76 -1.48 -18.57 -24.97
N ASP A 77 -2.12 -17.55 -25.52
CA ASP A 77 -1.48 -16.46 -26.25
C ASP A 77 -1.67 -15.15 -25.49
N ASP A 78 -0.63 -14.73 -24.80
CA ASP A 78 -0.58 -13.46 -24.09
C ASP A 78 0.14 -12.43 -24.96
N ALA A 79 -0.63 -11.64 -25.72
CA ALA A 79 -0.09 -10.54 -26.54
C ALA A 79 1.03 -10.95 -27.52
N GLY A 80 0.86 -12.07 -28.20
CA GLY A 80 1.81 -12.60 -29.17
C GLY A 80 2.85 -13.56 -28.60
N VAL A 81 2.82 -13.82 -27.28
CA VAL A 81 3.63 -14.87 -26.65
C VAL A 81 2.78 -16.12 -26.49
N VAL A 82 2.95 -17.06 -27.39
CA VAL A 82 2.22 -18.32 -27.37
C VAL A 82 2.91 -19.35 -26.50
N ARG A 83 2.16 -19.97 -25.59
CA ARG A 83 2.64 -21.04 -24.71
C ARG A 83 1.70 -22.23 -24.82
N THR A 84 2.27 -23.40 -25.08
CA THR A 84 1.54 -24.67 -24.96
C THR A 84 1.61 -25.10 -23.50
N VAL A 85 0.45 -25.35 -22.89
CA VAL A 85 0.35 -25.73 -21.48
C VAL A 85 0.06 -27.24 -21.40
N PRO A 86 0.81 -28.03 -20.61
CA PRO A 86 0.51 -29.43 -20.40
C PRO A 86 -0.91 -29.62 -19.82
N PRO A 87 -1.66 -30.64 -20.26
CA PRO A 87 -2.96 -30.96 -19.69
C PRO A 87 -2.79 -31.40 -18.23
N ASP A 88 -3.72 -30.98 -17.38
CA ASP A 88 -3.87 -31.42 -16.00
C ASP A 88 -5.25 -32.07 -15.81
N ASP A 89 -5.58 -32.47 -14.56
CA ASP A 89 -6.83 -33.18 -14.25
C ASP A 89 -8.08 -32.27 -14.23
N ARG A 90 -7.95 -30.96 -14.46
CA ARG A 90 -9.09 -30.03 -14.50
C ARG A 90 -9.89 -30.24 -15.77
N ASP A 91 -11.21 -30.15 -15.67
CA ASP A 91 -12.05 -30.11 -16.87
C ASP A 91 -11.76 -28.84 -17.71
N PRO A 92 -12.06 -28.86 -19.02
CA PRO A 92 -11.70 -27.78 -19.93
C PRO A 92 -12.26 -26.41 -19.54
N MET A 93 -13.49 -26.37 -18.99
CA MET A 93 -14.14 -25.13 -18.57
C MET A 93 -13.46 -24.56 -17.33
N THR A 94 -13.22 -25.40 -16.33
CA THR A 94 -12.49 -25.00 -15.10
C THR A 94 -11.10 -24.47 -15.46
N TYR A 95 -10.40 -25.13 -16.39
CA TYR A 95 -9.09 -24.65 -16.84
C TYR A 95 -9.17 -23.24 -17.45
N VAL A 96 -10.06 -22.96 -18.39
CA VAL A 96 -10.14 -21.65 -19.04
C VAL A 96 -10.60 -20.56 -18.08
N VAL A 97 -11.49 -20.87 -17.16
CA VAL A 97 -11.97 -19.93 -16.11
C VAL A 97 -10.84 -19.56 -15.17
N ASP A 98 -10.05 -20.53 -14.69
CA ASP A 98 -8.89 -20.31 -13.85
C ASP A 98 -7.81 -19.47 -14.55
N GLU A 99 -7.53 -19.78 -15.84
CA GLU A 99 -6.56 -19.02 -16.62
C GLU A 99 -7.00 -17.57 -16.91
N LEU A 100 -8.30 -17.34 -17.11
CA LEU A 100 -8.86 -15.99 -17.22
C LEU A 100 -8.77 -15.25 -15.88
N ALA A 101 -9.10 -15.91 -14.78
CA ALA A 101 -8.98 -15.35 -13.43
C ALA A 101 -7.53 -14.99 -13.11
N ALA A 102 -6.57 -15.84 -13.47
CA ALA A 102 -5.14 -15.56 -13.31
C ALA A 102 -4.65 -14.33 -14.09
N ARG A 103 -5.41 -13.90 -15.11
CA ARG A 103 -5.15 -12.71 -15.93
C ARG A 103 -5.99 -11.50 -15.53
N GLY A 104 -6.59 -11.56 -14.34
CA GLY A 104 -7.35 -10.45 -13.79
C GLY A 104 -8.79 -10.34 -14.31
N THR A 105 -9.32 -11.39 -14.92
CA THR A 105 -10.73 -11.47 -15.31
C THR A 105 -11.44 -12.52 -14.46
N PRO A 106 -12.18 -12.14 -13.41
CA PRO A 106 -12.87 -13.09 -12.57
C PRO A 106 -14.03 -13.77 -13.33
N PRO A 107 -14.39 -15.01 -12.95
CA PRO A 107 -15.46 -15.78 -13.60
C PRO A 107 -16.81 -15.05 -13.67
N SER A 108 -17.09 -14.20 -12.69
CA SER A 108 -18.31 -13.38 -12.63
C SER A 108 -18.39 -12.31 -13.74
N GLU A 109 -17.27 -11.99 -14.37
CA GLU A 109 -17.18 -10.99 -15.43
C GLU A 109 -17.02 -11.60 -16.84
N ALA A 110 -16.98 -12.94 -16.94
CA ALA A 110 -16.88 -13.64 -18.21
C ALA A 110 -18.29 -13.92 -18.79
N ALA A 111 -18.53 -13.49 -20.02
CA ALA A 111 -19.70 -13.95 -20.77
C ALA A 111 -19.42 -15.31 -21.38
N ILE A 112 -20.27 -16.27 -21.10
CA ILE A 112 -20.23 -17.59 -21.72
C ILE A 112 -21.19 -17.57 -22.90
N ILE A 113 -20.67 -17.78 -24.11
CA ILE A 113 -21.44 -17.91 -25.35
C ILE A 113 -21.38 -19.39 -25.77
N ASP A 114 -22.47 -20.08 -25.54
CA ASP A 114 -22.61 -21.49 -25.89
C ASP A 114 -23.28 -21.60 -27.27
N GLU A 115 -22.73 -22.41 -28.11
CA GLU A 115 -23.27 -22.73 -29.46
C GLU A 115 -24.71 -23.17 -29.43
N ALA A 116 -25.08 -23.98 -28.42
CA ALA A 116 -26.46 -24.45 -28.27
C ALA A 116 -27.47 -23.30 -28.03
N SER A 117 -27.02 -22.15 -27.50
CA SER A 117 -27.87 -21.00 -27.21
C SER A 117 -28.03 -20.00 -28.35
N VAL A 118 -27.03 -19.86 -29.23
CA VAL A 118 -27.03 -18.84 -30.33
C VAL A 118 -26.97 -19.41 -31.72
N GLY A 119 -26.61 -20.69 -31.85
CA GLY A 119 -26.40 -21.37 -33.14
C GLY A 119 -25.13 -20.89 -33.89
N PRO A 120 -24.64 -21.66 -34.88
CA PRO A 120 -23.36 -21.38 -35.52
C PRO A 120 -23.32 -20.03 -36.26
N ASP A 121 -24.45 -19.57 -36.80
CA ASP A 121 -24.54 -18.32 -37.55
C ASP A 121 -24.72 -17.10 -36.64
N GLY A 122 -25.09 -17.31 -35.35
CA GLY A 122 -25.34 -16.26 -34.38
C GLY A 122 -24.10 -15.73 -33.64
N LEU A 123 -22.96 -16.43 -33.73
CA LEU A 123 -21.76 -16.11 -32.94
C LEU A 123 -21.23 -14.70 -33.26
N ALA A 124 -21.11 -14.30 -34.49
CA ALA A 124 -20.59 -12.98 -34.84
C ALA A 124 -21.46 -11.86 -34.27
N ALA A 125 -22.80 -12.03 -34.29
CA ALA A 125 -23.74 -11.08 -33.69
C ALA A 125 -23.65 -11.09 -32.16
N ALA A 126 -23.52 -12.26 -31.54
CA ALA A 126 -23.37 -12.36 -30.07
C ALA A 126 -22.05 -11.77 -29.59
N VAL A 127 -20.94 -12.00 -30.28
CA VAL A 127 -19.64 -11.38 -29.96
C VAL A 127 -19.70 -9.87 -30.17
N ALA A 128 -20.30 -9.38 -31.24
CA ALA A 128 -20.46 -7.95 -31.51
C ALA A 128 -21.33 -7.27 -30.44
N ASP A 129 -22.42 -7.87 -30.01
CA ASP A 129 -23.27 -7.37 -28.92
C ASP A 129 -22.50 -7.29 -27.59
N GLN A 130 -21.70 -8.30 -27.25
CA GLN A 130 -20.87 -8.28 -26.04
C GLN A 130 -19.77 -7.24 -26.12
N VAL A 131 -19.13 -7.06 -27.29
CA VAL A 131 -18.14 -5.99 -27.51
C VAL A 131 -18.79 -4.61 -27.39
N GLU A 132 -19.99 -4.43 -27.96
CA GLU A 132 -20.73 -3.18 -27.85
C GLU A 132 -21.14 -2.89 -26.41
N ARG A 133 -21.63 -3.89 -25.66
CA ARG A 133 -21.91 -3.76 -24.22
C ARG A 133 -20.66 -3.39 -23.45
N ARG A 134 -19.53 -3.99 -23.76
CA ARG A 134 -18.23 -3.65 -23.19
C ARG A 134 -17.83 -2.19 -23.47
N GLN A 135 -18.07 -1.69 -24.68
CA GLN A 135 -17.78 -0.31 -25.07
C GLN A 135 -18.72 0.71 -24.42
N ARG A 136 -19.98 0.34 -24.20
CA ARG A 136 -21.00 1.21 -23.57
C ARG A 136 -20.81 1.42 -22.08
N ARG A 137 -20.13 0.56 -21.40
CA ARG A 137 -19.78 0.54 -19.95
C ARG A 137 -20.64 1.45 -19.08
N GLU A 138 -21.79 0.97 -18.70
CA GLU A 138 -22.58 1.56 -17.62
C GLU A 138 -21.97 1.14 -16.28
N LEU A 139 -22.05 1.99 -15.25
CA LEU A 139 -21.74 1.58 -13.88
C LEU A 139 -22.66 0.40 -13.51
N PRO A 140 -22.14 -0.65 -12.86
CA PRO A 140 -22.97 -1.76 -12.46
C PRO A 140 -24.04 -1.26 -11.49
N SER A 141 -25.30 -1.61 -11.75
CA SER A 141 -26.43 -1.27 -10.87
C SER A 141 -26.38 -2.03 -9.53
N GLU A 142 -25.67 -3.16 -9.50
CA GLU A 142 -25.35 -3.94 -8.31
C GLU A 142 -23.89 -4.34 -8.37
N LEU A 143 -23.16 -4.08 -7.28
CA LEU A 143 -21.76 -4.47 -7.17
C LEU A 143 -21.68 -5.97 -6.87
N VAL A 144 -21.05 -6.72 -7.74
CA VAL A 144 -20.66 -8.11 -7.48
C VAL A 144 -19.38 -8.07 -6.65
N ASP A 145 -19.26 -8.93 -5.63
CA ASP A 145 -18.12 -8.98 -4.70
C ASP A 145 -17.92 -7.62 -3.97
N PRO A 146 -18.87 -7.21 -3.12
CA PRO A 146 -18.89 -5.87 -2.51
C PRO A 146 -17.65 -5.56 -1.68
N GLU A 147 -16.92 -6.58 -1.23
CA GLU A 147 -15.67 -6.43 -0.48
C GLU A 147 -14.49 -5.89 -1.32
N TRP A 148 -14.69 -5.68 -2.62
CA TRP A 148 -13.69 -5.07 -3.51
C TRP A 148 -14.04 -3.64 -3.93
N TRP A 149 -15.14 -3.10 -3.45
CA TRP A 149 -15.64 -1.81 -3.91
C TRP A 149 -15.77 -0.78 -2.79
N ILE A 150 -15.38 0.45 -3.11
CA ILE A 150 -15.71 1.65 -2.32
C ILE A 150 -16.63 2.50 -3.17
N SER A 151 -17.87 2.66 -2.75
CA SER A 151 -18.88 3.46 -3.46
C SER A 151 -19.22 4.72 -2.71
N VAL A 152 -19.42 5.80 -3.45
CA VAL A 152 -19.82 7.12 -2.94
C VAL A 152 -20.99 7.61 -3.77
N ASP A 153 -22.16 7.76 -3.12
CA ASP A 153 -23.35 8.33 -3.69
C ASP A 153 -23.54 9.78 -3.23
N HIS A 154 -23.98 10.63 -4.11
CA HIS A 154 -24.24 12.04 -3.90
C HIS A 154 -23.01 12.88 -3.49
N LEU A 155 -22.89 14.07 -4.05
CA LEU A 155 -21.83 15.00 -3.67
C LEU A 155 -22.30 15.86 -2.48
N ASP A 156 -21.68 15.64 -1.33
CA ASP A 156 -21.66 16.62 -0.26
C ASP A 156 -20.37 17.45 -0.40
N PRO A 157 -20.47 18.75 -0.73
CA PRO A 157 -19.30 19.60 -0.91
C PRO A 157 -18.41 19.69 0.34
N THR A 158 -18.97 19.46 1.53
CA THR A 158 -18.22 19.49 2.81
C THR A 158 -17.28 18.28 2.92
N LEU A 159 -17.63 17.18 2.25
CA LEU A 159 -16.84 15.94 2.21
C LEU A 159 -15.98 15.80 0.93
N ALA A 160 -16.01 16.82 0.04
CA ALA A 160 -15.34 16.74 -1.25
C ALA A 160 -13.86 16.38 -1.13
N GLN A 161 -13.12 17.02 -0.23
CA GLN A 161 -11.69 16.79 -0.07
C GLN A 161 -11.37 15.42 0.57
N LEU A 162 -12.23 14.94 1.47
CA LEU A 162 -12.14 13.58 2.00
C LEU A 162 -12.29 12.56 0.88
N ARG A 163 -13.31 12.72 0.02
CA ARG A 163 -13.54 11.84 -1.12
C ARG A 163 -12.41 11.85 -2.13
N GLU A 164 -11.81 13.02 -2.38
CA GLU A 164 -10.59 13.13 -3.21
C GLU A 164 -9.47 12.22 -2.71
N ALA A 165 -9.25 12.17 -1.40
CA ALA A 165 -8.23 11.32 -0.80
C ALA A 165 -8.62 9.83 -0.86
N VAL A 166 -9.83 9.46 -0.44
CA VAL A 166 -10.33 8.08 -0.40
C VAL A 166 -10.34 7.43 -1.79
N LEU A 167 -10.70 8.19 -2.83
CA LEU A 167 -10.76 7.71 -4.21
C LEU A 167 -9.51 8.04 -5.04
N THR A 168 -8.38 8.29 -4.39
CA THR A 168 -7.11 8.58 -5.07
C THR A 168 -6.70 7.42 -5.98
N LEU A 169 -6.34 7.77 -7.22
CA LEU A 169 -5.70 6.88 -8.18
C LEU A 169 -4.19 7.11 -8.14
N ALA A 170 -3.40 6.06 -7.94
CA ALA A 170 -1.96 6.17 -7.85
C ALA A 170 -1.23 4.94 -8.42
N ASP A 171 0.02 5.12 -8.81
CA ASP A 171 0.88 4.10 -9.44
C ASP A 171 2.25 3.96 -8.75
N GLY A 172 2.38 4.51 -7.55
CA GLY A 172 3.61 4.57 -6.77
C GLY A 172 4.48 5.79 -7.05
N ARG A 173 4.34 6.46 -8.19
CA ARG A 173 5.10 7.66 -8.57
C ARG A 173 4.24 8.90 -8.56
N VAL A 174 3.05 8.78 -9.09
CA VAL A 174 2.09 9.87 -9.21
C VAL A 174 0.76 9.45 -8.61
N GLY A 175 0.18 10.35 -7.82
CA GLY A 175 -1.18 10.25 -7.32
C GLY A 175 -2.03 11.36 -7.89
N THR A 176 -3.24 11.04 -8.32
CA THR A 176 -4.24 12.00 -8.76
C THR A 176 -5.50 11.89 -7.91
N SER A 177 -6.08 13.03 -7.56
CA SER A 177 -7.26 13.08 -6.71
C SER A 177 -8.46 12.33 -7.31
N GLY A 178 -9.29 11.74 -6.45
CA GLY A 178 -10.54 11.08 -6.83
C GLY A 178 -11.68 12.06 -7.19
N ALA A 179 -11.38 13.34 -7.41
CA ALA A 179 -12.37 14.35 -7.79
C ALA A 179 -13.16 13.93 -9.04
N PRO A 180 -14.45 14.29 -9.16
CA PRO A 180 -15.22 14.09 -10.38
C PRO A 180 -14.53 14.67 -11.61
N VAL A 181 -14.72 14.06 -12.79
CA VAL A 181 -14.16 14.59 -14.04
C VAL A 181 -14.80 15.92 -14.46
N ALA A 182 -16.05 16.17 -14.07
CA ALA A 182 -16.71 17.46 -14.22
C ALA A 182 -16.31 18.41 -13.08
N ARG A 183 -16.27 19.73 -13.35
CA ARG A 183 -15.94 20.75 -12.36
C ARG A 183 -17.08 20.92 -11.37
N GLY A 184 -16.79 20.99 -10.08
CA GLY A 184 -17.76 21.18 -9.00
C GLY A 184 -17.15 21.84 -7.77
N PRO A 185 -17.98 22.35 -6.85
CA PRO A 185 -17.52 23.04 -5.65
C PRO A 185 -16.82 22.11 -4.68
N GLY A 186 -15.92 22.64 -3.83
CA GLY A 186 -15.24 21.94 -2.75
C GLY A 186 -14.04 21.10 -3.15
N PHE A 187 -13.90 20.70 -4.41
CA PHE A 187 -12.79 19.89 -4.90
C PHE A 187 -11.55 20.72 -5.19
N ARG A 188 -10.36 20.25 -4.73
CA ARG A 188 -9.06 20.89 -4.99
C ARG A 188 -8.42 20.42 -6.28
N ARG A 189 -8.65 19.18 -6.68
CA ARG A 189 -8.07 18.53 -7.87
C ARG A 189 -6.57 18.66 -7.94
N TRP A 190 -5.87 17.78 -7.30
CA TRP A 190 -4.42 17.77 -7.29
C TRP A 190 -3.84 16.57 -8.04
N VAL A 191 -2.61 16.74 -8.49
CA VAL A 191 -1.71 15.67 -8.93
C VAL A 191 -0.44 15.84 -8.15
N LEU A 192 0.00 14.80 -7.42
CA LEU A 192 1.20 14.83 -6.60
C LEU A 192 2.24 13.85 -7.15
N ALA A 193 3.51 14.26 -7.16
CA ALA A 193 4.63 13.42 -7.54
C ALA A 193 5.48 13.08 -6.31
N GLY A 194 5.59 11.79 -5.99
CA GLY A 194 6.35 11.31 -4.84
C GLY A 194 7.81 11.76 -4.88
N GLY A 195 8.29 12.38 -3.79
CA GLY A 195 9.68 12.82 -3.65
C GLY A 195 10.09 14.05 -4.46
N VAL A 196 9.21 14.64 -5.25
CA VAL A 196 9.47 15.88 -5.98
C VAL A 196 8.92 17.06 -5.18
N TYR A 197 9.78 18.00 -4.80
CA TYR A 197 9.41 19.12 -3.92
C TYR A 197 9.51 20.45 -4.66
N ASN A 198 8.63 21.40 -4.33
CA ASN A 198 8.66 22.76 -4.87
C ASN A 198 9.76 23.61 -4.20
N ARG A 199 9.80 24.92 -4.50
CA ARG A 199 10.82 25.85 -4.01
C ARG A 199 10.42 26.62 -2.76
N ASP A 200 9.28 26.30 -2.15
CA ASP A 200 8.80 27.03 -0.98
C ASP A 200 9.60 26.67 0.25
N GLY A 201 10.06 27.66 1.01
CA GLY A 201 10.85 27.46 2.22
C GLY A 201 12.22 26.79 1.97
N THR A 202 12.74 26.10 2.99
CA THR A 202 14.03 25.42 2.91
C THR A 202 13.98 24.08 2.19
N GLU A 203 12.91 23.32 2.35
CA GLU A 203 12.75 21.96 1.79
C GLU A 203 11.50 21.79 0.91
N GLY A 204 10.55 22.75 0.99
CA GLY A 204 9.34 22.78 0.18
C GLY A 204 8.26 21.79 0.62
N ARG A 205 7.20 21.71 -0.17
CA ARG A 205 6.14 20.70 -0.12
C ARG A 205 6.15 19.88 -1.41
N LEU A 206 5.46 18.75 -1.44
CA LEU A 206 5.31 17.99 -2.69
C LEU A 206 4.84 18.90 -3.82
N LEU A 207 5.53 18.79 -4.95
CA LEU A 207 5.21 19.53 -6.16
C LEU A 207 3.87 19.06 -6.72
N THR A 208 3.01 20.02 -7.02
CA THR A 208 1.72 19.77 -7.66
C THR A 208 1.90 19.77 -9.18
N GLY A 209 1.45 18.72 -9.83
CA GLY A 209 1.47 18.61 -11.29
C GLY A 209 0.22 19.14 -11.97
N PRO A 210 0.25 19.30 -13.30
CA PRO A 210 -0.92 19.69 -14.08
C PRO A 210 -2.06 18.69 -13.95
N VAL A 211 -3.30 19.17 -13.84
CA VAL A 211 -4.50 18.32 -13.75
C VAL A 211 -4.95 17.93 -15.16
N GLY A 212 -4.88 16.64 -15.49
CA GLY A 212 -5.20 16.15 -16.83
C GLY A 212 -6.54 15.41 -16.95
N LEU A 213 -7.20 15.06 -15.85
CA LEU A 213 -8.43 14.26 -15.90
C LEU A 213 -9.73 15.08 -15.86
N GLN A 214 -9.65 16.40 -15.84
CA GLN A 214 -10.83 17.25 -15.84
C GLN A 214 -11.38 17.42 -17.26
N LEU A 215 -12.68 17.27 -17.40
CA LEU A 215 -13.45 17.58 -18.62
C LEU A 215 -14.15 18.94 -18.51
N PRO A 216 -14.51 19.58 -19.63
CA PRO A 216 -15.13 20.91 -19.64
C PRO A 216 -16.64 20.88 -19.37
N TYR A 217 -17.03 20.18 -18.30
CA TYR A 217 -18.39 20.10 -17.78
C TYR A 217 -18.43 20.70 -16.37
N GLU A 218 -19.55 21.29 -16.02
CA GLU A 218 -19.81 21.85 -14.68
C GLU A 218 -20.85 20.99 -13.98
N LEU A 219 -20.73 20.84 -12.66
CA LEU A 219 -21.72 20.21 -11.79
C LEU A 219 -22.60 21.28 -11.18
N ASP A 220 -23.89 21.12 -11.34
CA ASP A 220 -24.88 21.91 -10.62
C ASP A 220 -25.16 21.27 -9.25
N ASP A 221 -25.71 22.03 -8.30
CA ASP A 221 -25.98 21.56 -6.93
C ASP A 221 -26.90 20.31 -6.88
N ASP A 222 -27.78 20.15 -7.85
CA ASP A 222 -28.71 19.02 -7.95
C ASP A 222 -28.16 17.86 -8.81
N THR A 223 -26.93 17.96 -9.32
CA THR A 223 -26.37 16.92 -10.19
C THR A 223 -26.05 15.66 -9.38
N VAL A 224 -26.69 14.56 -9.75
CA VAL A 224 -26.38 13.25 -9.16
C VAL A 224 -25.01 12.78 -9.65
N VAL A 225 -24.13 12.47 -8.72
CA VAL A 225 -22.82 11.89 -9.00
C VAL A 225 -22.68 10.61 -8.20
N HIS A 226 -22.41 9.52 -8.89
CA HIS A 226 -22.08 8.24 -8.30
C HIS A 226 -20.66 7.85 -8.70
N GLN A 227 -19.83 7.51 -7.72
CA GLN A 227 -18.46 7.02 -7.94
C GLN A 227 -18.32 5.63 -7.30
N ALA A 228 -17.73 4.69 -8.04
CA ALA A 228 -17.45 3.34 -7.56
C ALA A 228 -15.99 2.99 -7.87
N PHE A 229 -15.23 2.70 -6.83
CA PHE A 229 -13.81 2.39 -6.93
C PHE A 229 -13.60 0.89 -6.82
N ASP A 230 -13.17 0.26 -7.90
CA ASP A 230 -12.76 -1.15 -7.95
C ASP A 230 -11.32 -1.29 -7.42
N LEU A 231 -11.18 -1.76 -6.20
CA LEU A 231 -9.88 -1.99 -5.55
C LEU A 231 -9.11 -3.15 -6.20
N ARG A 232 -9.81 -4.11 -6.84
CA ARG A 232 -9.18 -5.26 -7.48
C ARG A 232 -8.29 -4.84 -8.64
N ALA A 233 -8.73 -3.83 -9.39
CA ALA A 233 -8.04 -3.34 -10.59
C ALA A 233 -7.49 -1.91 -10.45
N GLY A 234 -7.79 -1.21 -9.36
CA GLY A 234 -7.43 0.21 -9.20
C GLY A 234 -8.12 1.09 -10.24
N VAL A 235 -9.42 0.86 -10.47
CA VAL A 235 -10.22 1.55 -11.49
C VAL A 235 -11.36 2.31 -10.84
N LEU A 236 -11.46 3.60 -11.13
CA LEU A 236 -12.56 4.45 -10.68
C LEU A 236 -13.59 4.62 -11.78
N HIS A 237 -14.82 4.19 -11.49
CA HIS A 237 -16.00 4.38 -12.33
C HIS A 237 -16.79 5.57 -11.83
N GLU A 238 -17.36 6.33 -12.75
CA GLU A 238 -18.13 7.51 -12.40
C GLU A 238 -19.33 7.68 -13.33
N HIS A 239 -20.44 8.05 -12.75
CA HIS A 239 -21.67 8.41 -13.43
C HIS A 239 -22.12 9.79 -12.93
N ILE A 240 -22.34 10.73 -13.85
CA ILE A 240 -22.73 12.09 -13.56
C ILE A 240 -24.01 12.44 -14.34
N GLY A 241 -25.05 12.86 -13.64
CA GLY A 241 -26.34 13.21 -14.24
C GLY A 241 -27.24 12.00 -14.45
N SER A 242 -28.24 12.11 -15.33
CA SER A 242 -29.23 11.07 -15.60
C SER A 242 -29.67 11.04 -17.06
N GLY A 243 -30.17 9.89 -17.51
CA GLY A 243 -30.69 9.69 -18.85
C GLY A 243 -29.62 9.79 -19.95
N GLU A 244 -30.02 10.20 -21.16
CA GLU A 244 -29.13 10.29 -22.32
C GLU A 244 -28.07 11.40 -22.20
N ALA A 245 -28.28 12.37 -21.32
CA ALA A 245 -27.35 13.46 -21.04
C ALA A 245 -26.31 13.12 -19.97
N ALA A 246 -26.32 11.88 -19.44
CA ALA A 246 -25.37 11.45 -18.43
C ALA A 246 -23.94 11.35 -19.00
N LEU A 247 -22.97 11.79 -18.18
CA LEU A 247 -21.55 11.59 -18.45
C LEU A 247 -21.10 10.35 -17.67
N HIS A 248 -20.42 9.45 -18.36
CA HIS A 248 -19.82 8.26 -17.73
C HIS A 248 -18.31 8.31 -17.91
N SER A 249 -17.54 8.03 -16.86
CA SER A 249 -16.10 7.89 -16.99
C SER A 249 -15.58 6.61 -16.31
N VAL A 250 -14.52 6.06 -16.89
CA VAL A 250 -13.71 4.97 -16.34
C VAL A 250 -12.27 5.42 -16.40
N ARG A 251 -11.56 5.44 -15.25
CA ARG A 251 -10.20 5.97 -15.18
C ARG A 251 -9.33 5.20 -14.20
N PHE A 252 -8.02 5.18 -14.46
CA PHE A 252 -7.02 4.54 -13.61
C PHE A 252 -5.63 5.16 -13.78
N ALA A 253 -4.81 5.10 -12.72
CA ALA A 253 -3.38 5.31 -12.81
C ALA A 253 -2.73 3.95 -13.09
N SER A 254 -1.93 3.87 -14.15
CA SER A 254 -1.45 2.59 -14.66
C SER A 254 -0.29 2.02 -13.84
N LEU A 255 -0.56 0.98 -13.06
CA LEU A 255 0.48 0.24 -12.35
C LEU A 255 1.44 -0.49 -13.29
N ALA A 256 0.96 -0.92 -14.47
CA ALA A 256 1.77 -1.56 -15.51
C ALA A 256 2.71 -0.56 -16.22
N ARG A 257 2.33 0.72 -16.29
CA ARG A 257 3.07 1.79 -16.99
C ARG A 257 3.15 3.04 -16.11
N PRO A 258 3.98 3.05 -15.06
CA PRO A 258 4.01 4.15 -14.09
C PRO A 258 4.21 5.53 -14.73
N GLY A 259 3.46 6.51 -14.23
CA GLY A 259 3.36 7.84 -14.78
C GLY A 259 2.28 8.01 -15.86
N LEU A 260 1.59 6.93 -16.29
CA LEU A 260 0.47 7.01 -17.22
C LEU A 260 -0.86 6.96 -16.47
N VAL A 261 -1.72 7.96 -16.67
CA VAL A 261 -3.10 8.00 -16.19
C VAL A 261 -4.03 7.96 -17.40
N VAL A 262 -5.01 7.07 -17.37
CA VAL A 262 -5.90 6.77 -18.50
C VAL A 262 -7.33 7.03 -18.10
N MET A 263 -8.09 7.65 -19.00
CA MET A 263 -9.53 7.86 -18.85
C MET A 263 -10.24 7.53 -20.15
N ARG A 264 -11.35 6.83 -20.05
CA ARG A 264 -12.38 6.77 -21.09
C ARG A 264 -13.62 7.49 -20.57
N ALA A 265 -14.14 8.43 -21.32
CA ALA A 265 -15.36 9.14 -20.97
C ALA A 265 -16.37 9.09 -22.13
N ARG A 266 -17.63 8.77 -21.81
CA ARG A 266 -18.77 8.97 -22.71
C ARG A 266 -19.40 10.29 -22.37
N CYS A 267 -19.31 11.23 -23.29
CA CYS A 267 -19.80 12.59 -23.15
C CYS A 267 -21.12 12.78 -23.94
N PRO A 268 -22.11 13.50 -23.40
CA PRO A 268 -23.38 13.70 -24.09
C PRO A 268 -23.26 14.65 -25.29
N ASP A 269 -22.31 15.57 -25.26
CA ASP A 269 -22.05 16.56 -26.28
C ASP A 269 -20.54 16.82 -26.44
N VAL A 270 -20.18 17.54 -27.50
CA VAL A 270 -18.81 17.97 -27.76
C VAL A 270 -18.56 19.32 -27.07
N ARG A 271 -17.59 19.34 -26.13
CA ARG A 271 -17.14 20.58 -25.50
C ARG A 271 -15.66 20.74 -25.66
N GLU A 272 -15.23 21.91 -26.09
CA GLU A 272 -13.82 22.24 -26.21
C GLU A 272 -13.28 22.77 -24.86
N GLY A 273 -12.05 22.39 -24.52
CA GLY A 273 -11.37 22.87 -23.34
C GLY A 273 -9.92 22.35 -23.29
N PRO A 274 -9.07 22.92 -22.43
CA PRO A 274 -7.71 22.48 -22.28
C PRO A 274 -7.66 21.04 -21.73
N MET A 275 -6.75 20.22 -22.25
CA MET A 275 -6.50 18.87 -21.77
C MET A 275 -5.69 18.85 -20.47
N LEU A 276 -4.85 19.87 -20.23
CA LEU A 276 -4.05 20.07 -19.04
C LEU A 276 -4.39 21.41 -18.39
N LEU A 277 -4.78 21.37 -17.11
CA LEU A 277 -4.95 22.57 -16.30
C LEU A 277 -3.70 22.83 -15.48
N PRO A 278 -3.26 24.09 -15.34
CA PRO A 278 -2.10 24.42 -14.52
C PRO A 278 -2.34 24.02 -13.06
N PRO A 279 -1.28 23.63 -12.33
CA PRO A 279 -1.37 23.40 -10.90
C PRO A 279 -1.64 24.72 -10.16
N GLY A 280 -2.41 24.65 -9.06
CA GLY A 280 -2.93 25.84 -8.40
C GLY A 280 -1.86 26.82 -7.93
N GLU A 281 -0.97 26.40 -7.04
CA GLU A 281 0.03 27.28 -6.41
C GLU A 281 1.42 27.19 -7.04
N ASP A 282 1.74 26.08 -7.74
CA ASP A 282 3.05 25.86 -8.34
C ASP A 282 3.16 26.50 -9.73
N SER A 283 4.29 27.12 -10.00
CA SER A 283 4.51 27.86 -11.24
C SER A 283 4.78 26.93 -12.41
N VAL A 284 4.04 27.10 -13.48
CA VAL A 284 4.32 26.49 -14.78
C VAL A 284 5.57 27.17 -15.38
N LEU A 285 6.56 26.33 -15.76
CA LEU A 285 7.76 26.81 -16.42
C LEU A 285 7.46 27.13 -17.89
N ASP A 286 6.92 26.17 -18.59
CA ASP A 286 6.50 26.29 -19.98
C ASP A 286 5.38 25.29 -20.33
N ARG A 287 4.70 25.55 -21.45
CA ARG A 287 3.64 24.70 -21.98
C ARG A 287 3.50 24.89 -23.49
N GLY A 288 2.91 23.93 -24.15
CA GLY A 288 2.68 24.01 -25.58
C GLY A 288 1.77 22.90 -26.10
N VAL A 289 1.56 22.94 -27.40
CA VAL A 289 0.84 21.89 -28.13
C VAL A 289 1.75 21.42 -29.24
N THR A 290 1.87 20.12 -29.40
CA THR A 290 2.61 19.49 -30.49
C THR A 290 1.68 18.51 -31.16
N ASP A 291 1.26 18.83 -32.41
CA ASP A 291 0.22 18.14 -33.15
C ASP A 291 -1.10 18.06 -32.35
N ASP A 292 -1.48 16.86 -31.86
CA ASP A 292 -2.68 16.53 -31.10
C ASP A 292 -2.44 16.40 -29.57
N THR A 293 -1.25 16.74 -29.10
CA THR A 293 -0.84 16.51 -27.71
C THR A 293 -0.51 17.84 -27.04
N GLU A 294 -1.23 18.15 -25.96
CA GLU A 294 -0.91 19.28 -25.07
C GLU A 294 0.11 18.84 -24.02
N TRP A 295 1.11 19.69 -23.75
CA TRP A 295 2.12 19.43 -22.74
C TRP A 295 2.38 20.65 -21.85
N MET A 296 2.87 20.37 -20.62
CA MET A 296 3.16 21.37 -19.62
C MET A 296 4.32 20.89 -18.72
N ARG A 297 5.27 21.78 -18.37
CA ARG A 297 6.32 21.49 -17.39
C ARG A 297 6.20 22.38 -16.17
N VAL A 298 6.41 21.78 -15.00
CA VAL A 298 6.42 22.44 -13.70
C VAL A 298 7.75 22.17 -13.03
N ALA A 299 8.48 23.23 -12.67
CA ALA A 299 9.80 23.12 -12.06
C ALA A 299 9.70 23.05 -10.53
N GLY A 300 10.35 22.04 -9.95
CA GLY A 300 10.57 21.91 -8.51
C GLY A 300 11.86 22.59 -8.04
N ALA A 301 12.27 22.26 -6.82
CA ALA A 301 13.49 22.79 -6.20
C ALA A 301 14.77 22.28 -6.88
N SER A 302 14.80 21.00 -7.26
CA SER A 302 15.93 20.36 -7.95
C SER A 302 15.52 19.55 -9.17
N GLY A 303 14.27 19.10 -9.23
CA GLY A 303 13.66 18.32 -10.29
C GLY A 303 12.39 18.98 -10.79
N GLY A 304 11.43 18.18 -11.25
CA GLY A 304 10.17 18.69 -11.72
C GLY A 304 9.24 17.63 -12.30
N ILE A 305 8.18 18.11 -12.94
CA ILE A 305 7.16 17.31 -13.62
C ILE A 305 7.01 17.82 -15.05
N ALA A 306 7.10 16.92 -16.03
CA ALA A 306 6.60 17.15 -17.38
C ALA A 306 5.34 16.32 -17.59
N ALA A 307 4.23 16.95 -17.92
CA ALA A 307 2.96 16.31 -18.24
C ALA A 307 2.64 16.45 -19.71
N ALA A 308 2.04 15.42 -20.31
CA ALA A 308 1.50 15.49 -21.67
C ALA A 308 0.17 14.74 -21.75
N SER A 309 -0.81 15.30 -22.43
CA SER A 309 -2.15 14.73 -22.61
C SER A 309 -2.50 14.62 -24.09
N CYS A 310 -3.02 13.48 -24.49
CA CYS A 310 -3.49 13.17 -25.84
C CYS A 310 -4.89 12.56 -25.79
N ASP A 311 -5.83 13.13 -26.53
CA ASP A 311 -7.21 12.67 -26.64
C ASP A 311 -7.45 11.97 -27.98
N VAL A 312 -8.21 10.88 -27.94
CA VAL A 312 -8.81 10.24 -29.12
C VAL A 312 -10.31 10.26 -28.94
N ALA A 313 -10.98 11.00 -29.82
CA ALA A 313 -12.42 11.16 -29.77
C ALA A 313 -13.10 10.39 -30.92
N THR A 314 -14.16 9.65 -30.58
CA THR A 314 -14.93 8.84 -31.55
C THR A 314 -16.43 9.11 -31.34
N ALA A 315 -17.17 9.31 -32.44
CA ALA A 315 -18.61 9.47 -32.35
C ALA A 315 -19.27 8.17 -31.81
N SER A 316 -20.16 8.30 -30.84
CA SER A 316 -20.84 7.18 -30.19
C SER A 316 -22.31 7.51 -29.96
N GLY A 317 -23.20 7.03 -30.82
CA GLY A 317 -24.62 7.37 -30.76
C GLY A 317 -24.85 8.87 -30.91
N ALA A 318 -25.60 9.49 -29.98
CA ALA A 318 -25.84 10.94 -29.96
C ALA A 318 -24.70 11.76 -29.32
N GLY A 319 -23.65 11.12 -28.78
CA GLY A 319 -22.56 11.74 -28.04
C GLY A 319 -21.18 11.38 -28.55
N LEU A 320 -20.19 11.53 -27.68
CA LEU A 320 -18.77 11.34 -27.96
C LEU A 320 -18.14 10.38 -26.96
N LEU A 321 -17.33 9.43 -27.44
CA LEU A 321 -16.45 8.64 -26.62
C LEU A 321 -15.04 9.24 -26.70
N VAL A 322 -14.48 9.63 -25.56
CA VAL A 322 -13.15 10.25 -25.43
C VAL A 322 -12.24 9.32 -24.66
N ASP A 323 -11.15 8.87 -25.28
CA ASP A 323 -10.03 8.20 -24.62
C ASP A 323 -8.93 9.21 -24.39
N ARG A 324 -8.66 9.56 -23.14
CA ARG A 324 -7.62 10.49 -22.71
C ARG A 324 -6.47 9.74 -22.06
N ASN A 325 -5.27 10.02 -22.53
CA ASN A 325 -4.02 9.46 -22.01
C ASN A 325 -3.12 10.58 -21.51
N VAL A 326 -2.92 10.65 -20.20
CA VAL A 326 -2.08 11.66 -19.56
C VAL A 326 -0.82 10.98 -19.03
N VAL A 327 0.34 11.45 -19.45
CA VAL A 327 1.64 10.98 -18.95
C VAL A 327 2.26 12.05 -18.07
N TYR A 328 2.73 11.63 -16.90
CA TYR A 328 3.52 12.42 -15.97
C TYR A 328 4.91 11.80 -15.86
N GLU A 329 5.91 12.51 -16.37
CA GLU A 329 7.32 12.26 -16.10
C GLU A 329 7.70 13.11 -14.90
N ALA A 330 8.06 12.46 -13.78
CA ALA A 330 8.44 13.15 -12.55
C ALA A 330 9.81 12.65 -12.09
N ASP A 331 10.70 13.58 -11.78
CA ASP A 331 12.03 13.26 -11.29
C ASP A 331 12.45 14.23 -10.17
N PRO A 332 12.92 13.75 -9.01
CA PRO A 332 13.31 14.61 -7.89
C PRO A 332 14.62 15.38 -8.14
N HIS A 333 15.41 15.01 -9.13
CA HIS A 333 16.75 15.54 -9.36
C HIS A 333 16.88 16.30 -10.69
N LEU A 334 16.07 15.96 -11.68
CA LEU A 334 16.11 16.53 -13.03
C LEU A 334 14.72 17.03 -13.44
N LEU A 335 14.67 18.13 -14.17
CA LEU A 335 13.43 18.56 -14.82
C LEU A 335 13.25 17.74 -16.10
N PRO A 336 12.22 16.88 -16.19
CA PRO A 336 11.99 16.06 -17.36
C PRO A 336 11.70 16.87 -18.62
N ASP A 337 12.00 16.30 -19.78
CA ASP A 337 11.68 16.89 -21.07
C ASP A 337 10.22 16.58 -21.48
N ALA A 338 9.52 17.57 -22.01
CA ALA A 338 8.16 17.41 -22.51
C ALA A 338 8.08 16.46 -23.71
N ALA A 339 9.14 16.31 -24.50
CA ALA A 339 9.16 15.40 -25.65
C ALA A 339 9.00 13.94 -25.25
N GLY A 340 9.62 13.51 -24.16
CA GLY A 340 9.48 12.16 -23.60
C GLY A 340 8.03 11.89 -23.18
N ALA A 341 7.43 12.79 -22.40
CA ALA A 341 6.03 12.68 -21.97
C ALA A 341 5.06 12.64 -23.16
N THR A 342 5.28 13.52 -24.15
CA THR A 342 4.47 13.58 -25.40
C THR A 342 4.55 12.25 -26.17
N ALA A 343 5.76 11.73 -26.36
CA ALA A 343 5.96 10.47 -27.09
C ALA A 343 5.24 9.29 -26.40
N ARG A 344 5.29 9.24 -25.07
CA ARG A 344 4.60 8.20 -24.28
C ARG A 344 3.08 8.36 -24.30
N ALA A 345 2.54 9.59 -24.22
CA ALA A 345 1.10 9.84 -24.31
C ALA A 345 0.53 9.35 -25.65
N ARG A 346 1.21 9.69 -26.75
CA ARG A 346 0.85 9.21 -28.09
C ARG A 346 0.99 7.69 -28.24
N ALA A 347 2.02 7.10 -27.64
CA ALA A 347 2.17 5.66 -27.64
C ALA A 347 1.01 4.98 -26.91
N ALA A 348 0.57 5.51 -25.77
CA ALA A 348 -0.58 5.02 -25.02
C ALA A 348 -1.87 5.10 -25.84
N SER A 349 -2.10 6.21 -26.56
CA SER A 349 -3.26 6.38 -27.43
C SER A 349 -3.31 5.33 -28.57
N ARG A 350 -2.14 4.97 -29.13
CA ARG A 350 -2.05 3.90 -30.13
C ARG A 350 -2.31 2.50 -29.57
N ILE A 351 -1.96 2.25 -28.29
CA ILE A 351 -2.26 0.99 -27.61
C ILE A 351 -3.76 0.85 -27.39
N GLY A 352 -4.43 1.95 -27.08
CA GLY A 352 -5.85 2.01 -26.84
C GLY A 352 -6.28 1.62 -25.41
N PHE A 353 -7.43 2.16 -25.01
CA PHE A 353 -7.95 2.05 -23.64
C PHE A 353 -8.12 0.59 -23.17
N ASP A 354 -8.73 -0.26 -23.99
CA ASP A 354 -9.07 -1.63 -23.57
C ASP A 354 -7.84 -2.48 -23.29
N ARG A 355 -6.78 -2.31 -24.09
CA ARG A 355 -5.51 -2.99 -23.88
C ARG A 355 -4.81 -2.46 -22.62
N LEU A 356 -4.80 -1.14 -22.42
CA LEU A 356 -4.23 -0.53 -21.23
C LEU A 356 -4.95 -0.97 -19.96
N LEU A 357 -6.28 -1.13 -20.02
CA LEU A 357 -7.06 -1.64 -18.89
C LEU A 357 -6.77 -3.13 -18.62
N ALA A 358 -6.58 -3.94 -19.65
CA ALA A 358 -6.20 -5.35 -19.47
C ALA A 358 -4.80 -5.46 -18.81
N GLU A 359 -3.83 -4.63 -19.22
CA GLU A 359 -2.51 -4.55 -18.59
C GLU A 359 -2.62 -4.11 -17.11
N GLN A 360 -3.47 -3.12 -16.81
CA GLN A 360 -3.76 -2.65 -15.46
C GLN A 360 -4.27 -3.78 -14.56
N ARG A 361 -5.25 -4.54 -15.04
CA ARG A 361 -5.82 -5.68 -14.33
C ARG A 361 -4.78 -6.77 -14.06
N GLY A 362 -3.97 -7.10 -15.06
CA GLY A 362 -2.89 -8.07 -14.90
C GLY A 362 -1.86 -7.64 -13.85
N ALA A 363 -1.46 -6.36 -13.86
CA ALA A 363 -0.51 -5.84 -12.89
C ALA A 363 -1.08 -5.87 -11.45
N TRP A 364 -2.33 -5.51 -11.25
CA TRP A 364 -2.97 -5.59 -9.94
C TRP A 364 -3.19 -7.03 -9.48
N ALA A 365 -3.59 -7.94 -10.39
CA ALA A 365 -3.75 -9.35 -10.05
C ALA A 365 -2.43 -9.95 -9.52
N GLU A 366 -1.30 -9.57 -10.11
CA GLU A 366 0.03 -9.98 -9.60
C GLU A 366 0.32 -9.43 -8.21
N ARG A 367 -0.03 -8.17 -7.92
CA ARG A 367 0.12 -7.57 -6.58
C ARG A 367 -0.75 -8.31 -5.55
N TRP A 368 -2.03 -8.51 -5.85
CA TRP A 368 -2.96 -9.21 -4.98
C TRP A 368 -2.57 -10.67 -4.72
N ALA A 369 -2.01 -11.34 -5.71
CA ALA A 369 -1.49 -12.70 -5.54
C ALA A 369 -0.38 -12.83 -4.46
N ASN A 370 0.27 -11.72 -4.10
CA ASN A 370 1.32 -11.68 -3.08
C ASN A 370 0.92 -10.93 -1.80
N ALA A 371 -0.21 -10.22 -1.77
CA ALA A 371 -0.53 -9.29 -0.69
C ALA A 371 -1.94 -9.42 -0.12
N ASP A 372 -2.87 -10.09 -0.82
CA ASP A 372 -4.27 -10.16 -0.37
C ASP A 372 -4.39 -10.83 0.99
N ILE A 373 -5.30 -10.31 1.78
CA ILE A 373 -5.75 -10.89 3.04
C ILE A 373 -7.24 -11.17 2.92
N THR A 374 -7.64 -12.42 3.16
CA THR A 374 -9.05 -12.81 3.17
C THR A 374 -9.52 -13.03 4.60
N ILE A 375 -10.58 -12.33 4.99
CA ILE A 375 -11.25 -12.42 6.29
C ILE A 375 -12.68 -12.88 6.04
N GLU A 376 -13.00 -14.11 6.44
CA GLU A 376 -14.34 -14.64 6.28
C GLU A 376 -15.15 -14.48 7.58
N GLY A 377 -16.35 -13.93 7.47
CA GLY A 377 -17.24 -13.66 8.60
C GLY A 377 -17.35 -12.18 8.99
N ASP A 378 -16.55 -11.29 8.38
CA ASP A 378 -16.61 -9.84 8.61
C ASP A 378 -16.34 -9.08 7.29
N GLN A 379 -17.41 -8.82 6.53
CA GLN A 379 -17.32 -8.16 5.22
C GLN A 379 -16.81 -6.72 5.33
N GLU A 380 -17.17 -5.98 6.38
CA GLU A 380 -16.70 -4.61 6.56
C GLU A 380 -15.18 -4.58 6.79
N MET A 381 -14.68 -5.48 7.64
CA MET A 381 -13.25 -5.63 7.87
C MET A 381 -12.51 -6.07 6.60
N GLN A 382 -13.11 -6.96 5.81
CA GLN A 382 -12.56 -7.40 4.53
C GLN A 382 -12.38 -6.25 3.56
N THR A 383 -13.42 -5.43 3.34
CA THR A 383 -13.36 -4.26 2.44
C THR A 383 -12.35 -3.25 2.93
N SER A 384 -12.37 -2.91 4.23
CA SER A 384 -11.45 -1.95 4.83
C SER A 384 -9.99 -2.42 4.75
N THR A 385 -9.75 -3.73 4.92
CA THR A 385 -8.41 -4.31 4.76
C THR A 385 -7.92 -4.16 3.32
N ARG A 386 -8.70 -4.52 2.32
CA ARG A 386 -8.34 -4.36 0.91
C ARG A 386 -8.13 -2.91 0.51
N PHE A 387 -8.94 -1.99 1.02
CA PHE A 387 -8.74 -0.55 0.85
C PHE A 387 -7.35 -0.11 1.36
N ALA A 388 -6.98 -0.51 2.56
CA ALA A 388 -5.68 -0.19 3.13
C ALA A 388 -4.51 -0.78 2.32
N LEU A 389 -4.60 -2.07 1.96
CA LEU A 389 -3.58 -2.75 1.17
C LEU A 389 -3.43 -2.12 -0.23
N PHE A 390 -4.55 -1.75 -0.87
CA PHE A 390 -4.55 -1.04 -2.15
C PHE A 390 -3.71 0.23 -2.08
N HIS A 391 -3.98 1.11 -1.12
CA HIS A 391 -3.28 2.38 -1.00
C HIS A 391 -1.82 2.24 -0.58
N LEU A 392 -1.47 1.24 0.22
CA LEU A 392 -0.07 0.91 0.52
C LEU A 392 0.70 0.51 -0.75
N ILE A 393 0.11 -0.36 -1.59
CA ILE A 393 0.71 -0.79 -2.85
C ILE A 393 0.84 0.39 -3.83
N ALA A 394 -0.22 1.18 -3.96
CA ALA A 394 -0.31 2.27 -4.92
C ALA A 394 0.54 3.50 -4.56
N SER A 395 1.03 3.61 -3.31
CA SER A 395 1.73 4.82 -2.83
C SER A 395 3.25 4.75 -2.93
N VAL A 396 3.84 3.60 -3.27
CA VAL A 396 5.29 3.41 -3.23
C VAL A 396 5.81 2.85 -4.56
N PRO A 397 6.76 3.54 -5.22
CA PRO A 397 7.36 3.05 -6.46
C PRO A 397 8.25 1.83 -6.21
N ASP A 398 8.40 0.98 -7.21
CA ASP A 398 9.24 -0.22 -7.17
C ASP A 398 10.65 -0.01 -7.75
N ARG A 399 11.01 1.20 -8.11
CA ARG A 399 12.30 1.57 -8.70
C ARG A 399 12.79 2.94 -8.23
N GLY A 400 14.09 3.06 -8.10
CA GLY A 400 14.72 4.30 -7.65
C GLY A 400 14.66 4.45 -6.14
N GLU A 401 14.53 5.68 -5.67
CA GLU A 401 14.27 5.99 -4.27
C GLU A 401 12.79 6.36 -4.04
N ALA A 402 12.27 6.04 -2.87
CA ALA A 402 10.91 6.40 -2.48
C ALA A 402 10.91 7.27 -1.22
N ALA A 403 10.68 8.56 -1.38
CA ALA A 403 10.35 9.46 -0.28
C ALA A 403 8.84 9.31 0.04
N VAL A 404 8.52 8.42 0.99
CA VAL A 404 7.14 8.13 1.37
C VAL A 404 6.77 8.99 2.55
N GLY A 405 5.98 10.04 2.30
CA GLY A 405 5.43 10.89 3.36
C GLY A 405 4.33 10.20 4.17
N ALA A 406 3.98 10.77 5.33
CA ALA A 406 2.94 10.23 6.21
C ALA A 406 1.57 10.05 5.51
N ARG A 407 1.30 10.86 4.47
CA ARG A 407 0.10 10.77 3.60
C ARG A 407 0.39 10.20 2.22
N GLY A 408 1.60 9.74 1.97
CA GLY A 408 2.03 9.26 0.65
C GLY A 408 1.79 10.29 -0.45
N ILE A 409 1.14 9.83 -1.51
CA ILE A 409 0.71 10.65 -2.66
C ILE A 409 -0.83 10.76 -2.75
N THR A 410 -1.52 10.64 -1.59
CA THR A 410 -2.98 10.68 -1.50
C THR A 410 -3.52 12.04 -1.03
N GLY A 411 -2.63 12.99 -0.73
CA GLY A 411 -2.99 14.33 -0.31
C GLY A 411 -1.77 15.14 0.17
N PRO A 412 -1.94 16.46 0.39
CA PRO A 412 -0.85 17.39 0.68
C PRO A 412 -0.42 17.43 2.16
N GLY A 413 -1.03 16.62 3.03
CA GLY A 413 -0.75 16.63 4.46
C GLY A 413 0.70 16.35 4.79
N TYR A 414 1.19 16.97 5.86
CA TYR A 414 2.60 16.94 6.27
C TYR A 414 3.57 17.33 5.16
N LEU A 415 3.11 18.14 4.20
CA LEU A 415 3.88 18.63 3.05
C LEU A 415 4.49 17.49 2.20
N GLY A 416 4.12 16.23 2.44
CA GLY A 416 4.72 15.03 1.86
C GLY A 416 6.09 14.69 2.41
N HIS A 417 6.43 15.20 3.60
CA HIS A 417 7.70 14.91 4.28
C HIS A 417 7.71 13.50 4.87
N VAL A 418 8.90 12.94 4.99
CA VAL A 418 9.15 11.57 5.44
C VAL A 418 9.45 11.54 6.92
N PHE A 419 8.74 10.67 7.65
CA PHE A 419 8.87 10.39 9.06
C PHE A 419 9.25 8.91 9.29
N TRP A 420 9.25 8.47 10.54
CA TRP A 420 9.41 7.06 10.91
C TRP A 420 8.29 6.14 10.39
N ASP A 421 7.19 6.72 9.97
CA ASP A 421 6.02 6.08 9.37
C ASP A 421 6.38 5.10 8.26
N ALA A 422 7.27 5.56 7.36
CA ALA A 422 7.73 4.77 6.23
C ALA A 422 8.55 3.56 6.67
N ASP A 423 9.47 3.75 7.64
CA ASP A 423 10.40 2.74 8.11
C ASP A 423 9.71 1.69 9.00
N THR A 424 8.82 2.16 9.91
CA THR A 424 8.25 1.31 10.95
C THR A 424 6.97 0.60 10.50
N PHE A 425 6.11 1.26 9.72
CA PHE A 425 4.78 0.76 9.41
C PHE A 425 4.61 0.34 7.95
N THR A 426 5.11 1.13 6.99
CA THR A 426 4.92 0.85 5.56
C THR A 426 5.90 -0.21 5.04
N LEU A 427 7.18 -0.10 5.41
CA LEU A 427 8.23 -0.97 4.90
C LEU A 427 8.02 -2.46 5.21
N PRO A 428 7.61 -2.89 6.42
CA PRO A 428 7.43 -4.32 6.71
C PRO A 428 6.39 -4.98 5.80
N PHE A 429 5.29 -4.30 5.51
CA PHE A 429 4.30 -4.76 4.54
C PHE A 429 4.92 -4.99 3.16
N LEU A 430 5.66 -4.00 2.66
CA LEU A 430 6.27 -4.07 1.34
C LEU A 430 7.40 -5.11 1.29
N ALA A 431 8.19 -5.26 2.34
CA ALA A 431 9.22 -6.29 2.42
C ALA A 431 8.62 -7.70 2.32
N ALA A 432 7.44 -7.90 2.94
CA ALA A 432 6.72 -9.16 2.94
C ALA A 432 5.83 -9.38 1.69
N THR A 433 5.62 -8.38 0.82
CA THR A 433 4.69 -8.50 -0.32
C THR A 433 5.28 -8.02 -1.64
N HIS A 434 6.04 -6.94 -1.63
CA HIS A 434 6.65 -6.31 -2.79
C HIS A 434 8.06 -5.76 -2.51
N PRO A 435 9.07 -6.63 -2.33
CA PRO A 435 10.44 -6.26 -1.94
C PRO A 435 11.08 -5.08 -2.70
N PRO A 436 10.86 -4.90 -4.03
CA PRO A 436 11.43 -3.75 -4.73
C PRO A 436 10.97 -2.39 -4.18
N ALA A 437 9.70 -2.27 -3.76
CA ALA A 437 9.19 -1.03 -3.18
C ALA A 437 9.76 -0.80 -1.76
N ALA A 438 9.91 -1.85 -0.95
CA ALA A 438 10.60 -1.76 0.35
C ALA A 438 12.06 -1.30 0.17
N ARG A 439 12.75 -1.84 -0.83
CA ARG A 439 14.12 -1.41 -1.17
C ARG A 439 14.16 0.08 -1.54
N ALA A 440 13.19 0.58 -2.29
CA ALA A 440 13.13 1.99 -2.68
C ALA A 440 13.02 2.94 -1.46
N ILE A 441 12.30 2.55 -0.40
CA ILE A 441 12.24 3.29 0.88
C ILE A 441 13.65 3.35 1.52
N LEU A 442 14.36 2.24 1.55
CA LEU A 442 15.71 2.19 2.13
C LEU A 442 16.72 2.97 1.29
N GLU A 443 16.57 3.01 -0.04
CA GLU A 443 17.40 3.85 -0.92
C GLU A 443 17.24 5.34 -0.60
N TYR A 444 16.04 5.80 -0.20
CA TYR A 444 15.87 7.16 0.29
C TYR A 444 16.75 7.45 1.51
N ARG A 445 16.79 6.55 2.50
CA ARG A 445 17.62 6.69 3.71
C ARG A 445 19.12 6.60 3.39
N LEU A 446 19.51 5.65 2.55
CA LEU A 446 20.91 5.47 2.14
C LEU A 446 21.48 6.68 1.42
N ARG A 447 20.74 7.28 0.50
CA ARG A 447 21.16 8.49 -0.22
C ARG A 447 21.28 9.70 0.69
N ARG A 448 20.55 9.72 1.81
CA ARG A 448 20.56 10.80 2.80
C ARG A 448 21.44 10.51 4.01
N LEU A 449 22.10 9.36 4.04
CA LEU A 449 23.09 9.03 5.07
C LEU A 449 24.19 10.10 5.24
N PRO A 450 24.74 10.73 4.20
CA PRO A 450 25.67 11.84 4.38
C PRO A 450 25.08 13.01 5.20
N ALA A 451 23.83 13.37 4.97
CA ALA A 451 23.15 14.43 5.74
C ALA A 451 22.93 14.02 7.19
N ALA A 452 22.63 12.74 7.46
CA ALA A 452 22.50 12.21 8.82
C ALA A 452 23.84 12.21 9.57
N LEU A 453 24.94 11.91 8.90
CA LEU A 453 26.31 12.02 9.44
C LEU A 453 26.66 13.48 9.78
N ASP A 454 26.33 14.44 8.89
CA ASP A 454 26.51 15.85 9.16
C ASP A 454 25.71 16.33 10.35
N THR A 455 24.43 15.91 10.45
CA THR A 455 23.55 16.25 11.59
C THR A 455 24.10 15.75 12.92
N ALA A 456 24.63 14.53 12.97
CA ALA A 456 25.30 14.01 14.15
C ALA A 456 26.52 14.85 14.52
N ARG A 457 27.39 15.17 13.56
CA ARG A 457 28.60 15.99 13.77
C ARG A 457 28.27 17.41 14.25
N GLU A 458 27.26 18.06 13.69
CA GLU A 458 26.79 19.40 14.08
C GLU A 458 26.29 19.43 15.52
N THR A 459 25.77 18.28 16.00
CA THR A 459 25.34 18.11 17.40
C THR A 459 26.43 17.55 18.33
N GLY A 460 27.68 17.45 17.84
CA GLY A 460 28.82 16.94 18.61
C GLY A 460 28.78 15.44 18.85
N ARG A 461 28.17 14.67 17.93
CA ARG A 461 28.01 13.21 18.02
C ARG A 461 28.76 12.53 16.85
N ALA A 462 29.05 11.25 17.04
CA ALA A 462 29.54 10.36 15.98
C ALA A 462 28.38 9.67 15.26
N GLY A 463 28.69 9.02 14.13
CA GLY A 463 27.73 8.21 13.39
C GLY A 463 26.63 9.01 12.69
N ALA A 464 25.49 8.41 12.46
CA ALA A 464 24.38 8.99 11.71
C ALA A 464 23.18 9.29 12.59
N ARG A 465 22.74 10.56 12.66
CA ARG A 465 21.49 10.99 13.24
C ARG A 465 20.47 11.27 12.15
N PHE A 466 19.60 10.31 11.88
CA PHE A 466 18.45 10.53 10.98
C PHE A 466 17.48 11.52 11.66
N PRO A 467 16.94 12.51 10.91
CA PRO A 467 16.02 13.49 11.47
C PRO A 467 14.61 12.91 11.67
N TRP A 468 13.86 13.52 12.60
CA TRP A 468 12.46 13.19 12.81
C TRP A 468 11.62 13.38 11.54
N GLU A 469 11.74 14.54 10.93
CA GLU A 469 11.08 14.91 9.68
C GLU A 469 12.11 15.27 8.62
N SER A 470 12.00 14.71 7.45
CA SER A 470 12.95 14.96 6.35
C SER A 470 12.25 15.02 5.00
N ALA A 471 12.91 15.66 4.03
CA ALA A 471 12.43 15.80 2.67
C ALA A 471 13.58 15.60 1.66
N ARG A 472 13.73 16.50 0.71
CA ARG A 472 14.68 16.42 -0.39
C ARG A 472 16.12 16.20 0.03
N THR A 473 16.62 16.98 0.99
CA THR A 473 18.04 16.94 1.37
C THR A 473 18.39 15.91 2.44
N GLY A 474 17.39 15.42 3.19
CA GLY A 474 17.60 14.56 4.34
C GLY A 474 18.03 15.30 5.61
N ARG A 475 18.05 16.65 5.57
CA ARG A 475 18.16 17.49 6.77
C ARG A 475 16.85 17.52 7.53
N ASP A 476 16.93 17.86 8.83
CA ASP A 476 15.75 18.08 9.64
C ASP A 476 14.96 19.29 9.13
N VAL A 477 13.67 19.09 8.89
CA VAL A 477 12.73 20.11 8.42
C VAL A 477 11.56 20.31 9.39
N THR A 478 11.65 19.69 10.58
CA THR A 478 10.63 19.80 11.61
C THR A 478 10.45 21.27 12.01
N PRO A 479 9.23 21.80 11.95
CA PRO A 479 8.97 23.16 12.43
C PRO A 479 9.36 23.32 13.91
N THR A 480 9.99 24.40 14.27
CA THR A 480 10.33 24.70 15.68
C THR A 480 9.18 25.27 16.48
N SER A 481 8.11 25.67 15.80
CA SER A 481 6.88 26.17 16.44
C SER A 481 5.68 26.07 15.50
N ALA A 482 4.50 26.01 16.10
CA ALA A 482 3.20 26.08 15.41
C ALA A 482 2.26 27.05 16.14
N ARG A 483 1.13 27.37 15.51
CA ARG A 483 0.05 28.09 16.18
C ARG A 483 -1.06 27.12 16.57
N ASP A 484 -1.48 27.16 17.86
CA ASP A 484 -2.64 26.41 18.31
C ASP A 484 -3.96 27.00 17.74
N ARG A 485 -5.09 26.32 17.96
CA ARG A 485 -6.41 26.78 17.53
C ARG A 485 -6.81 28.17 18.10
N ARG A 486 -6.14 28.65 19.15
CA ARG A 486 -6.32 29.97 19.77
C ARG A 486 -5.30 31.01 19.28
N GLY A 487 -4.47 30.64 18.29
CA GLY A 487 -3.43 31.51 17.72
C GLY A 487 -2.19 31.69 18.59
N ARG A 488 -2.04 30.94 19.71
CA ARG A 488 -0.85 31.00 20.57
C ARG A 488 0.26 30.17 19.96
N THR A 489 1.49 30.67 20.07
CA THR A 489 2.67 29.94 19.61
C THR A 489 2.95 28.77 20.56
N VAL A 490 3.02 27.55 20.01
CA VAL A 490 3.45 26.33 20.69
C VAL A 490 4.83 25.95 20.15
N VAL A 491 5.76 25.69 21.05
CA VAL A 491 7.12 25.22 20.68
C VAL A 491 7.03 23.74 20.34
N ILE A 492 7.62 23.37 19.21
CA ILE A 492 7.75 21.98 18.74
C ILE A 492 9.17 21.52 19.04
N ARG A 493 9.33 20.39 19.73
CA ARG A 493 10.62 19.86 20.19
C ARG A 493 11.02 18.56 19.49
N THR A 494 10.10 17.92 18.76
CA THR A 494 10.29 16.60 18.16
C THR A 494 11.55 16.55 17.31
N GLY A 495 11.80 17.50 16.40
CA GLY A 495 13.02 17.54 15.58
C GLY A 495 14.33 17.51 16.38
N SER A 496 14.36 18.11 17.58
CA SER A 496 15.58 18.15 18.41
C SER A 496 15.73 16.99 19.38
N HIS A 497 14.62 16.35 19.80
CA HIS A 497 14.62 15.37 20.89
C HIS A 497 14.06 13.99 20.52
N GLU A 498 13.34 13.84 19.42
CA GLU A 498 12.76 12.55 19.01
C GLU A 498 13.77 11.77 18.17
N GLU A 499 14.67 11.07 18.89
CA GLU A 499 15.87 10.44 18.32
C GLU A 499 15.67 8.95 18.01
N HIS A 500 14.61 8.32 18.49
CA HIS A 500 14.38 6.89 18.32
C HIS A 500 14.30 6.44 16.83
N ILE A 501 13.96 7.35 15.90
CA ILE A 501 13.99 7.10 14.46
C ILE A 501 15.34 6.56 13.98
N VAL A 502 16.45 6.91 14.63
CA VAL A 502 17.79 6.43 14.29
C VAL A 502 17.85 4.89 14.33
N ALA A 503 17.35 4.29 15.42
CA ALA A 503 17.32 2.85 15.56
C ALA A 503 16.23 2.19 14.67
N GLN A 504 15.15 2.92 14.36
CA GLN A 504 14.09 2.41 13.50
C GLN A 504 14.51 2.30 12.03
N VAL A 505 15.34 3.22 11.53
CA VAL A 505 15.95 3.08 10.20
C VAL A 505 16.83 1.82 10.12
N ALA A 506 17.59 1.54 11.18
CA ALA A 506 18.37 0.31 11.29
C ALA A 506 17.47 -0.94 11.36
N TRP A 507 16.39 -0.87 12.15
CA TRP A 507 15.40 -1.94 12.28
C TRP A 507 14.70 -2.25 10.95
N ALA A 508 14.32 -1.21 10.21
CA ALA A 508 13.71 -1.36 8.89
C ALA A 508 14.64 -2.07 7.90
N ALA A 509 15.93 -1.76 7.92
CA ALA A 509 16.93 -2.46 7.12
C ALA A 509 17.05 -3.94 7.50
N GLY A 510 17.01 -4.25 8.81
CA GLY A 510 16.96 -5.61 9.33
C GLY A 510 15.69 -6.36 8.90
N GLN A 511 14.52 -5.72 8.98
CA GLN A 511 13.24 -6.31 8.53
C GLN A 511 13.29 -6.63 7.03
N TYR A 512 13.77 -5.71 6.22
CA TYR A 512 13.93 -5.96 4.77
C TYR A 512 14.80 -7.18 4.51
N ALA A 513 15.98 -7.24 5.12
CA ALA A 513 16.90 -8.37 4.94
C ALA A 513 16.31 -9.71 5.42
N ALA A 514 15.59 -9.70 6.54
CA ALA A 514 14.95 -10.90 7.11
C ALA A 514 13.85 -11.46 6.19
N TRP A 515 12.97 -10.61 5.69
CA TRP A 515 11.87 -11.00 4.80
C TRP A 515 12.36 -11.42 3.41
N THR A 516 13.31 -10.67 2.84
CA THR A 516 13.71 -10.87 1.44
C THR A 516 14.82 -11.88 1.24
N GLY A 517 15.75 -11.99 2.21
CA GLY A 517 16.97 -12.73 2.05
C GLY A 517 17.95 -12.11 1.02
N ASP A 518 17.83 -10.81 0.75
CA ASP A 518 18.72 -10.05 -0.14
C ASP A 518 20.13 -9.96 0.46
N VAL A 519 20.99 -10.87 0.03
CA VAL A 519 22.35 -11.01 0.56
C VAL A 519 23.20 -9.78 0.24
N GLU A 520 23.07 -9.22 -0.98
CA GLU A 520 23.83 -8.04 -1.39
C GLU A 520 23.49 -6.83 -0.49
N PHE A 521 22.21 -6.65 -0.19
CA PHE A 521 21.79 -5.60 0.73
C PHE A 521 22.28 -5.86 2.15
N ALA A 522 22.12 -7.09 2.63
CA ALA A 522 22.47 -7.49 3.99
C ALA A 522 23.96 -7.37 4.29
N GLU A 523 24.84 -7.71 3.34
CA GLU A 523 26.30 -7.65 3.50
C GLU A 523 26.91 -6.27 3.18
N GLY A 524 26.14 -5.36 2.57
CA GLY A 524 26.61 -4.03 2.17
C GLY A 524 25.82 -2.89 2.81
N PRO A 525 24.73 -2.41 2.18
CA PRO A 525 24.00 -1.23 2.64
C PRO A 525 23.44 -1.34 4.06
N MET A 526 22.95 -2.51 4.48
CA MET A 526 22.44 -2.74 5.83
C MET A 526 23.55 -2.62 6.88
N VAL A 527 24.72 -3.24 6.63
CA VAL A 527 25.87 -3.15 7.53
C VAL A 527 26.25 -1.68 7.75
N ARG A 528 26.32 -0.90 6.67
CA ARG A 528 26.63 0.54 6.75
C ARG A 528 25.63 1.30 7.60
N LEU A 529 24.32 1.06 7.43
CA LEU A 529 23.27 1.70 8.26
C LEU A 529 23.41 1.30 9.73
N LEU A 530 23.59 0.01 10.01
CA LEU A 530 23.74 -0.51 11.38
C LEU A 530 24.97 0.07 12.08
N VAL A 531 26.13 0.14 11.38
CA VAL A 531 27.36 0.68 11.95
C VAL A 531 27.22 2.16 12.28
N GLU A 532 26.72 2.97 11.33
CA GLU A 532 26.64 4.41 11.55
C GLU A 532 25.57 4.80 12.59
N THR A 533 24.48 4.05 12.69
CA THR A 533 23.49 4.24 13.75
C THR A 533 24.00 3.76 15.11
N ALA A 534 24.75 2.65 15.16
CA ALA A 534 25.42 2.19 16.39
C ALA A 534 26.47 3.20 16.89
N ARG A 535 27.26 3.80 15.99
CA ARG A 535 28.20 4.90 16.32
C ARG A 535 27.46 6.10 16.95
N TYR A 536 26.28 6.44 16.41
CA TYR A 536 25.46 7.50 16.98
C TYR A 536 25.06 7.15 18.42
N TRP A 537 24.47 5.99 18.66
CA TRP A 537 24.06 5.59 20.01
C TRP A 537 25.24 5.48 20.97
N SER A 538 26.36 4.91 20.53
CA SER A 538 27.58 4.83 21.32
C SER A 538 28.06 6.22 21.79
N SER A 539 27.96 7.25 20.93
CA SER A 539 28.33 8.63 21.29
C SER A 539 27.27 9.36 22.14
N ARG A 540 26.04 8.81 22.18
CA ARG A 540 24.89 9.42 22.83
C ARG A 540 24.69 8.95 24.27
N ILE A 541 25.03 7.70 24.56
CA ILE A 541 24.89 7.07 25.87
C ILE A 541 25.92 7.66 26.84
N ARG A 542 25.47 7.92 28.06
CA ARG A 542 26.33 8.34 29.17
C ARG A 542 26.30 7.25 30.24
N VAL A 543 27.49 6.79 30.63
CA VAL A 543 27.65 5.80 31.69
C VAL A 543 27.92 6.53 33.00
N ASP A 544 27.16 6.22 34.05
CA ASP A 544 27.31 6.78 35.38
C ASP A 544 28.43 6.10 36.19
N SER A 545 28.60 6.51 37.44
CA SER A 545 29.63 5.94 38.32
C SER A 545 29.37 4.51 38.79
N GLU A 546 28.12 4.02 38.63
CA GLU A 546 27.72 2.64 38.96
C GLU A 546 27.79 1.71 37.76
N GLY A 547 28.07 2.27 36.58
CA GLY A 547 28.21 1.52 35.31
C GLY A 547 26.90 1.44 34.53
N ALA A 548 25.82 2.11 34.97
CA ALA A 548 24.57 2.15 34.21
C ALA A 548 24.64 3.17 33.06
N GLY A 549 24.10 2.79 31.92
CA GLY A 549 24.03 3.59 30.70
C GLY A 549 22.69 4.34 30.60
N HIS A 550 22.75 5.63 30.33
CA HIS A 550 21.60 6.52 30.27
C HIS A 550 21.51 7.31 28.94
N ILE A 551 20.28 7.61 28.51
CA ILE A 551 19.99 8.53 27.42
C ILE A 551 19.07 9.63 27.95
N PHE A 552 19.57 10.86 28.06
CA PHE A 552 18.86 11.99 28.63
C PHE A 552 18.24 12.91 27.62
N GLY A 553 17.10 13.54 27.94
CA GLY A 553 16.50 14.64 27.19
C GLY A 553 15.98 14.20 25.83
N VAL A 554 15.24 13.09 25.75
CA VAL A 554 14.62 12.56 24.54
C VAL A 554 13.10 12.68 24.57
N ILE A 555 12.47 12.49 23.42
CA ILE A 555 11.04 12.27 23.26
C ILE A 555 10.87 10.85 22.76
N GLY A 556 10.06 10.03 23.44
CA GLY A 556 9.64 8.72 22.97
C GLY A 556 8.46 8.81 21.98
N PRO A 557 7.91 7.68 21.54
CA PRO A 557 6.68 7.69 20.74
C PRO A 557 5.52 8.45 21.39
N ASP A 558 5.43 8.46 22.71
CA ASP A 558 4.48 9.30 23.45
C ASP A 558 4.97 10.75 23.53
N GLU A 559 4.47 11.61 22.66
CA GLU A 559 4.81 13.03 22.57
C GLU A 559 4.13 13.92 23.65
N TYR A 560 3.36 13.37 24.59
CA TYR A 560 2.76 14.16 25.67
C TYR A 560 3.77 14.53 26.77
N HIS A 561 4.84 13.73 26.91
CA HIS A 561 5.89 13.92 27.88
C HIS A 561 7.20 14.27 27.20
N GLU A 562 7.58 15.56 27.26
CA GLU A 562 8.73 16.06 26.48
C GLU A 562 9.49 17.22 27.20
N PRO A 563 10.83 17.19 27.26
CA PRO A 563 11.69 16.01 27.08
C PRO A 563 11.74 15.15 28.34
N VAL A 564 12.12 13.87 28.19
CA VAL A 564 12.25 12.91 29.31
C VAL A 564 13.62 12.24 29.32
N ASP A 565 13.99 11.65 30.45
CA ASP A 565 15.22 10.90 30.60
C ASP A 565 14.91 9.40 30.64
N ASP A 566 15.79 8.60 30.04
CA ASP A 566 15.70 7.14 30.03
C ASP A 566 14.33 6.61 29.56
N ASN A 567 13.87 7.09 28.40
CA ASN A 567 12.68 6.53 27.75
C ASN A 567 12.94 5.06 27.39
N ALA A 568 12.12 4.15 27.92
CA ALA A 568 12.28 2.71 27.77
C ALA A 568 12.32 2.29 26.29
N PHE A 569 11.43 2.85 25.46
CA PHE A 569 11.41 2.56 24.02
C PHE A 569 12.74 2.96 23.36
N THR A 570 13.19 4.19 23.57
CA THR A 570 14.46 4.69 23.00
C THR A 570 15.65 3.86 23.45
N ASN A 571 15.73 3.53 24.75
CA ASN A 571 16.87 2.79 25.32
C ASN A 571 16.91 1.34 24.81
N VAL A 572 15.77 0.64 24.73
CA VAL A 572 15.73 -0.74 24.24
C VAL A 572 15.98 -0.78 22.72
N MET A 573 15.45 0.16 21.94
CA MET A 573 15.75 0.27 20.50
C MET A 573 17.24 0.54 20.25
N ALA A 574 17.87 1.41 21.06
CA ALA A 574 19.31 1.67 21.00
C ALA A 574 20.13 0.43 21.37
N ARG A 575 19.73 -0.31 22.43
CA ARG A 575 20.33 -1.58 22.86
C ARG A 575 20.29 -2.60 21.73
N TRP A 576 19.12 -2.78 21.13
CA TRP A 576 18.95 -3.68 19.98
C TRP A 576 19.86 -3.28 18.81
N ASN A 577 19.93 -2.01 18.47
CA ASN A 577 20.75 -1.52 17.36
C ASN A 577 22.24 -1.81 17.61
N LEU A 578 22.74 -1.53 18.82
CA LEU A 578 24.13 -1.80 19.20
C LEU A 578 24.48 -3.31 19.14
N ARG A 579 23.62 -4.18 19.66
CA ARG A 579 23.80 -5.64 19.63
C ARG A 579 23.76 -6.15 18.21
N THR A 580 22.74 -5.79 17.43
CA THR A 580 22.59 -6.23 16.04
C THR A 580 23.76 -5.78 15.17
N ALA A 581 24.23 -4.53 15.33
CA ALA A 581 25.42 -4.06 14.63
C ALA A 581 26.67 -4.89 15.00
N ALA A 582 26.87 -5.16 16.29
CA ALA A 582 28.01 -5.97 16.75
C ALA A 582 27.95 -7.41 16.24
N GLU A 583 26.77 -8.01 16.16
CA GLU A 583 26.56 -9.37 15.64
C GLU A 583 26.81 -9.44 14.13
N VAL A 584 26.24 -8.50 13.37
CA VAL A 584 26.38 -8.47 11.92
C VAL A 584 27.85 -8.22 11.52
N VAL A 585 28.56 -7.33 12.21
CA VAL A 585 29.98 -7.10 11.99
C VAL A 585 30.82 -8.34 12.32
N ALA A 586 30.53 -9.02 13.44
CA ALA A 586 31.22 -10.26 13.82
C ALA A 586 30.97 -11.41 12.84
N GLY A 587 29.82 -11.45 12.17
CA GLY A 587 29.46 -12.42 11.12
C GLY A 587 30.00 -12.08 9.73
N SER A 588 30.56 -10.89 9.52
CA SER A 588 31.04 -10.45 8.22
C SER A 588 32.31 -11.20 7.80
N ALA A 589 32.42 -11.57 6.51
CA ALA A 589 33.55 -12.36 5.98
C ALA A 589 34.89 -11.58 5.90
N GLY A 590 34.89 -10.27 6.17
CA GLY A 590 36.07 -9.42 6.10
C GLY A 590 35.92 -8.13 6.92
N PRO A 591 36.95 -7.27 6.92
CA PRO A 591 36.92 -5.99 7.63
C PRO A 591 35.78 -5.11 7.14
N VAL A 592 35.06 -4.48 8.07
CA VAL A 592 33.97 -3.55 7.76
C VAL A 592 34.49 -2.11 7.88
N GLY A 593 34.82 -1.52 6.76
CA GLY A 593 35.35 -0.14 6.71
C GLY A 593 36.57 0.09 7.59
N ASP A 594 36.54 1.14 8.41
CA ASP A 594 37.56 1.55 9.38
C ASP A 594 37.31 1.04 10.81
N LEU A 595 36.36 0.13 10.96
CA LEU A 595 35.91 -0.38 12.26
C LEU A 595 36.95 -1.29 12.89
N ASP A 596 37.29 -1.05 14.18
CA ASP A 596 38.15 -1.93 14.94
C ASP A 596 37.35 -2.73 16.00
N GLN A 597 38.00 -3.79 16.53
CA GLN A 597 37.35 -4.68 17.49
C GLN A 597 36.98 -3.97 18.80
N SER A 598 37.75 -2.94 19.19
CA SER A 598 37.51 -2.20 20.42
C SER A 598 36.20 -1.39 20.37
N GLU A 599 35.83 -0.90 19.19
CA GLU A 599 34.58 -0.20 18.92
C GLU A 599 33.40 -1.18 19.05
N VAL A 600 33.50 -2.36 18.45
CA VAL A 600 32.47 -3.40 18.55
C VAL A 600 32.27 -3.88 19.99
N ASP A 601 33.36 -4.06 20.73
CA ASP A 601 33.31 -4.43 22.14
C ASP A 601 32.73 -3.30 23.02
N MET A 602 32.92 -2.06 22.63
CA MET A 602 32.27 -0.90 23.27
C MET A 602 30.75 -0.97 23.07
N TRP A 603 30.29 -1.23 21.85
CA TRP A 603 28.85 -1.36 21.60
C TRP A 603 28.19 -2.45 22.46
N ARG A 604 28.81 -3.61 22.62
CA ARG A 604 28.32 -4.67 23.49
C ARG A 604 28.22 -4.23 24.94
N ARG A 605 29.27 -3.60 25.47
CA ARG A 605 29.28 -3.08 26.86
C ARG A 605 28.21 -2.02 27.08
N LEU A 606 28.04 -1.07 26.14
CA LEU A 606 27.02 -0.05 26.23
C LEU A 606 25.61 -0.63 26.15
N ALA A 607 25.38 -1.60 25.28
CA ALA A 607 24.09 -2.29 25.16
C ALA A 607 23.72 -3.00 26.47
N ASP A 608 24.67 -3.65 27.12
CA ASP A 608 24.42 -4.33 28.40
C ASP A 608 24.27 -3.36 29.58
N ALA A 609 24.86 -2.17 29.50
CA ALA A 609 24.77 -1.13 30.52
C ALA A 609 23.45 -0.35 30.49
N LEU A 610 22.78 -0.24 29.30
CA LEU A 610 21.59 0.59 29.13
C LEU A 610 20.45 0.19 30.07
N VAL A 611 19.97 1.16 30.85
CA VAL A 611 18.76 1.00 31.68
C VAL A 611 17.53 0.97 30.77
N ASP A 612 16.56 0.13 31.12
CA ASP A 612 15.33 -0.04 30.32
C ASP A 612 14.04 0.19 31.10
N GLY A 613 14.15 0.50 32.38
CA GLY A 613 13.01 0.77 33.25
C GLY A 613 12.19 -0.48 33.64
N TYR A 614 12.68 -1.70 33.39
CA TYR A 614 11.97 -2.93 33.75
C TYR A 614 11.97 -3.13 35.27
N ASP A 615 10.77 -3.32 35.84
CA ASP A 615 10.57 -3.72 37.22
C ASP A 615 10.14 -5.18 37.29
N ALA A 616 11.02 -6.03 37.80
CA ALA A 616 10.80 -7.48 37.89
C ALA A 616 9.70 -7.86 38.89
N ASP A 617 9.41 -7.02 39.89
CA ASP A 617 8.37 -7.30 40.86
C ASP A 617 6.95 -7.11 40.29
N THR A 618 6.79 -6.15 39.40
CA THR A 618 5.51 -5.85 38.76
C THR A 618 5.40 -6.42 37.33
N GLY A 619 6.53 -6.75 36.70
CA GLY A 619 6.61 -7.12 35.30
C GLY A 619 6.34 -5.96 34.31
N VAL A 620 6.36 -4.71 34.77
CA VAL A 620 6.05 -3.52 34.01
C VAL A 620 7.32 -2.71 33.74
N TYR A 621 7.47 -2.19 32.54
CA TYR A 621 8.48 -1.20 32.19
C TYR A 621 8.00 0.20 32.62
N GLU A 622 8.80 0.95 33.37
CA GLU A 622 8.57 2.37 33.55
C GLU A 622 8.87 3.10 32.23
N GLN A 623 7.91 3.84 31.69
CA GLN A 623 8.03 4.46 30.35
C GLN A 623 9.26 5.38 30.22
N PHE A 624 9.57 6.13 31.27
CA PHE A 624 10.76 6.97 31.43
C PHE A 624 11.04 7.22 32.91
N ALA A 625 12.22 7.65 33.24
CA ALA A 625 12.63 7.89 34.63
C ALA A 625 11.67 8.86 35.36
N GLY A 626 10.85 8.32 36.26
CA GLY A 626 9.90 9.11 37.06
C GLY A 626 8.46 9.11 36.59
N PHE A 627 8.13 8.38 35.54
CA PHE A 627 6.75 8.22 35.04
C PHE A 627 5.80 7.73 36.15
N ASN A 628 6.25 6.77 36.97
CA ASN A 628 5.45 6.19 38.02
C ASN A 628 5.12 7.19 39.18
N ARG A 629 5.78 8.35 39.23
CA ARG A 629 5.50 9.42 40.20
C ARG A 629 4.45 10.44 39.73
N LEU A 630 4.04 10.37 38.47
CA LEU A 630 3.00 11.22 37.88
C LEU A 630 1.61 10.85 38.41
N GLU A 631 0.62 11.75 38.25
CA GLU A 631 -0.78 11.49 38.58
C GLU A 631 -1.26 10.15 37.90
N PRO A 632 -1.72 9.15 38.67
CA PRO A 632 -2.08 7.83 38.12
C PRO A 632 -3.44 7.87 37.41
N LEU A 633 -3.61 8.78 36.48
CA LEU A 633 -4.83 8.99 35.73
C LEU A 633 -4.98 7.94 34.64
N ARG A 634 -6.15 7.31 34.55
CA ARG A 634 -6.55 6.45 33.45
C ARG A 634 -7.47 7.23 32.53
N ILE A 635 -7.06 7.41 31.26
CA ILE A 635 -7.87 8.17 30.30
C ILE A 635 -9.24 7.53 30.06
N THR A 636 -9.35 6.22 30.18
CA THR A 636 -10.62 5.47 30.06
C THR A 636 -11.67 5.85 31.11
N GLU A 637 -11.25 6.40 32.27
CA GLU A 637 -12.17 6.87 33.32
C GLU A 637 -12.75 8.25 33.00
N VAL A 638 -12.05 9.03 32.18
CA VAL A 638 -12.42 10.41 31.82
C VAL A 638 -13.05 10.46 30.42
N ALA A 639 -12.56 9.64 29.49
CA ALA A 639 -13.01 9.53 28.13
C ALA A 639 -13.13 8.06 27.72
N PRO A 640 -14.30 7.43 27.94
CA PRO A 640 -14.47 6.02 27.61
C PRO A 640 -14.46 5.73 26.11
N ARG A 641 -14.72 6.75 25.27
CA ARG A 641 -14.62 6.63 23.81
C ARG A 641 -13.28 7.18 23.33
N ARG A 642 -12.56 6.39 22.55
CA ARG A 642 -11.26 6.73 21.95
C ARG A 642 -11.29 6.36 20.44
N PRO A 643 -10.55 6.98 19.56
CA PRO A 643 -9.42 7.91 19.82
C PRO A 643 -9.84 9.31 20.32
N ILE A 644 -8.96 9.97 21.10
CA ILE A 644 -9.19 11.31 21.62
C ILE A 644 -7.89 12.09 21.78
N ALA A 645 -7.92 13.40 21.51
CA ALA A 645 -6.85 14.32 21.84
C ALA A 645 -6.94 14.71 23.33
N ALA A 646 -6.22 14.00 24.21
CA ALA A 646 -6.31 14.17 25.64
C ALA A 646 -5.81 15.55 26.09
N ASP A 647 -4.87 16.15 25.36
CA ASP A 647 -4.37 17.51 25.58
C ASP A 647 -5.43 18.59 25.34
N LEU A 648 -6.37 18.37 24.41
CA LEU A 648 -7.52 19.25 24.22
C LEU A 648 -8.57 19.08 25.32
N LEU A 649 -8.74 17.84 25.83
CA LEU A 649 -9.71 17.54 26.87
C LEU A 649 -9.25 18.01 28.27
N LEU A 650 -8.02 17.68 28.65
CA LEU A 650 -7.48 17.88 30.00
C LEU A 650 -6.61 19.12 30.13
N GLY A 651 -6.15 19.66 29.00
CA GLY A 651 -5.12 20.67 28.90
C GLY A 651 -3.70 20.09 28.95
N PRO A 652 -2.75 20.73 28.24
CA PRO A 652 -1.40 20.19 28.03
C PRO A 652 -0.60 20.07 29.34
N GLU A 653 -0.82 20.97 30.32
CA GLU A 653 -0.13 20.93 31.60
C GLU A 653 -0.52 19.71 32.44
N ARG A 654 -1.83 19.39 32.50
CA ARG A 654 -2.30 18.25 33.27
C ARG A 654 -1.91 16.94 32.60
N VAL A 655 -1.99 16.85 31.26
CA VAL A 655 -1.54 15.68 30.53
C VAL A 655 -0.06 15.40 30.81
N ARG A 656 0.79 16.42 30.77
CA ARG A 656 2.23 16.26 31.09
C ARG A 656 2.49 15.83 32.55
N ALA A 657 1.59 16.15 33.49
CA ALA A 657 1.70 15.77 34.89
C ALA A 657 1.02 14.44 35.24
N ALA A 658 0.38 13.78 34.30
CA ALA A 658 -0.40 12.56 34.48
C ALA A 658 0.14 11.39 33.66
N GLN A 659 -0.18 10.17 34.09
CA GLN A 659 0.16 8.93 33.35
C GLN A 659 -0.77 8.71 32.14
N VAL A 660 -0.93 9.71 31.27
CA VAL A 660 -1.78 9.66 30.08
C VAL A 660 -0.91 9.74 28.83
N LEU A 661 -1.01 8.75 27.95
CA LEU A 661 -0.20 8.63 26.73
C LEU A 661 -0.99 9.08 25.51
N LYS A 662 -0.32 9.75 24.58
CA LYS A 662 -0.85 10.05 23.24
C LYS A 662 -1.05 8.77 22.43
N GLN A 663 -0.04 7.89 22.47
CA GLN A 663 0.03 6.66 21.67
C GLN A 663 0.89 5.60 22.37
N ALA A 664 0.92 4.40 21.80
CA ALA A 664 1.78 3.31 22.26
C ALA A 664 3.25 3.74 22.31
N ASP A 665 3.90 3.55 23.47
CA ASP A 665 5.32 3.79 23.71
C ASP A 665 5.98 2.47 24.18
N VAL A 666 5.89 2.11 25.48
CA VAL A 666 6.35 0.80 25.96
C VAL A 666 5.72 -0.37 25.17
N LEU A 667 4.44 -0.26 24.80
CA LEU A 667 3.77 -1.29 24.02
C LEU A 667 4.33 -1.42 22.60
N MET A 668 4.99 -0.37 22.05
CA MET A 668 5.74 -0.50 20.79
C MET A 668 6.94 -1.45 20.91
N LEU A 669 7.59 -1.56 22.07
CA LEU A 669 8.67 -2.52 22.29
C LEU A 669 8.17 -3.94 22.12
N HIS A 670 7.05 -4.27 22.78
CA HIS A 670 6.44 -5.60 22.67
C HIS A 670 5.97 -5.91 21.24
N HIS A 671 5.67 -4.86 20.47
CA HIS A 671 5.27 -5.00 19.08
C HIS A 671 6.48 -5.21 18.14
N LEU A 672 7.50 -4.36 18.21
CA LEU A 672 8.63 -4.36 17.29
C LEU A 672 9.76 -5.32 17.68
N LEU A 673 10.03 -5.45 18.98
CA LEU A 673 11.18 -6.16 19.53
C LEU A 673 10.74 -7.16 20.62
N PRO A 674 9.84 -8.11 20.32
CA PRO A 674 9.33 -9.05 21.33
C PRO A 674 10.42 -9.91 21.98
N ASP A 675 11.56 -10.11 21.32
CA ASP A 675 12.69 -10.90 21.81
C ASP A 675 13.67 -10.08 22.68
N GLU A 676 13.53 -8.75 22.72
CA GLU A 676 14.36 -7.83 23.53
C GLU A 676 13.68 -7.41 24.85
N VAL A 677 12.42 -7.77 25.05
CA VAL A 677 11.67 -7.49 26.29
C VAL A 677 11.68 -8.71 27.21
N ALA A 678 11.47 -8.47 28.51
CA ALA A 678 11.42 -9.52 29.49
C ALA A 678 10.32 -10.57 29.15
N PRO A 679 10.59 -11.86 29.30
CA PRO A 679 9.57 -12.90 29.11
C PRO A 679 8.33 -12.63 29.99
N ASP A 680 7.16 -12.94 29.47
CA ASP A 680 5.86 -12.79 30.14
C ASP A 680 5.47 -11.35 30.55
N SER A 681 6.26 -10.35 30.17
CA SER A 681 5.97 -8.92 30.49
C SER A 681 4.84 -8.30 29.66
N LEU A 682 4.42 -8.93 28.56
CA LEU A 682 3.38 -8.37 27.65
C LEU A 682 2.07 -8.09 28.38
N GLU A 683 1.54 -9.07 29.09
CA GLU A 683 0.24 -8.95 29.77
C GLU A 683 0.22 -7.91 30.91
N PRO A 684 1.23 -7.86 31.80
CA PRO A 684 1.35 -6.77 32.76
C PRO A 684 1.38 -5.37 32.11
N ASN A 685 2.16 -5.20 31.04
CA ASN A 685 2.27 -3.91 30.34
C ASN A 685 0.99 -3.55 29.58
N LEU A 686 0.31 -4.49 28.92
CA LEU A 686 -1.01 -4.24 28.32
C LEU A 686 -2.02 -3.76 29.37
N ARG A 687 -2.08 -4.45 30.52
CA ARG A 687 -3.00 -4.08 31.64
C ARG A 687 -2.70 -2.72 32.20
N PHE A 688 -1.42 -2.33 32.23
CA PHE A 688 -1.00 -1.03 32.78
C PHE A 688 -1.22 0.11 31.79
N TYR A 689 -0.73 -0.03 30.53
CA TYR A 689 -0.65 1.08 29.57
C TYR A 689 -1.94 1.28 28.76
N GLU A 690 -2.70 0.22 28.45
CA GLU A 690 -3.93 0.36 27.65
C GLU A 690 -4.95 1.35 28.24
N PRO A 691 -5.30 1.32 29.55
CA PRO A 691 -6.25 2.27 30.11
C PRO A 691 -5.74 3.71 30.14
N ARG A 692 -4.46 3.92 29.94
CA ARG A 692 -3.76 5.23 29.98
C ARG A 692 -3.55 5.81 28.58
N THR A 693 -3.70 5.00 27.51
CA THR A 693 -3.44 5.42 26.13
C THR A 693 -4.68 6.07 25.52
N ALA A 694 -4.56 7.33 25.12
CA ALA A 694 -5.64 8.11 24.51
C ALA A 694 -5.93 7.75 23.05
N HIS A 695 -5.01 7.09 22.37
CA HIS A 695 -5.03 6.87 20.93
C HIS A 695 -5.17 8.18 20.12
N GLY A 696 -4.55 9.27 20.61
CA GLY A 696 -4.55 10.58 19.95
C GLY A 696 -3.69 10.63 18.67
N SER A 697 -3.05 9.52 18.34
CA SER A 697 -2.35 9.28 17.08
C SER A 697 -2.99 8.11 16.35
N SER A 698 -3.11 8.23 15.03
CA SER A 698 -3.65 7.18 14.16
C SER A 698 -2.82 5.88 14.15
N LEU A 699 -1.56 5.93 14.60
CA LEU A 699 -0.63 4.78 14.65
C LEU A 699 -0.94 3.81 15.77
N SER A 700 -1.53 4.31 16.87
CA SER A 700 -1.63 3.59 18.14
C SER A 700 -2.62 2.41 18.14
N PRO A 701 -3.84 2.51 17.58
CA PRO A 701 -4.84 1.43 17.68
C PRO A 701 -4.38 0.10 17.07
N GLY A 702 -3.68 0.12 15.93
CA GLY A 702 -3.21 -1.09 15.26
C GLY A 702 -2.13 -1.84 16.05
N VAL A 703 -1.26 -1.12 16.76
CA VAL A 703 -0.29 -1.72 17.69
C VAL A 703 -1.00 -2.45 18.81
N HIS A 704 -2.00 -1.82 19.44
CA HIS A 704 -2.80 -2.45 20.49
C HIS A 704 -3.57 -3.66 19.96
N ALA A 705 -4.19 -3.57 18.76
CA ALA A 705 -4.87 -4.70 18.13
C ALA A 705 -3.94 -5.90 17.94
N SER A 706 -2.71 -5.66 17.47
CA SER A 706 -1.68 -6.69 17.32
C SER A 706 -1.35 -7.39 18.64
N LEU A 707 -1.13 -6.61 19.70
CA LEU A 707 -0.74 -7.15 21.01
C LEU A 707 -1.88 -7.88 21.71
N PHE A 708 -3.12 -7.36 21.63
CA PHE A 708 -4.30 -8.06 22.13
C PHE A 708 -4.55 -9.39 21.39
N ALA A 709 -4.36 -9.41 20.06
CA ALA A 709 -4.46 -10.64 19.30
C ALA A 709 -3.40 -11.67 19.76
N ARG A 710 -2.16 -11.24 20.03
CA ARG A 710 -1.09 -12.07 20.58
C ARG A 710 -1.43 -12.62 21.97
N SER A 711 -2.11 -11.86 22.81
CA SER A 711 -2.63 -12.26 24.12
C SER A 711 -3.95 -13.02 24.04
N ARG A 712 -4.52 -13.25 22.85
CA ARG A 712 -5.83 -13.90 22.60
C ARG A 712 -7.02 -13.16 23.24
N ASP A 713 -6.87 -11.87 23.49
CA ASP A 713 -7.94 -11.00 23.96
C ASP A 713 -8.67 -10.37 22.77
N PHE A 714 -9.51 -11.16 22.14
CA PHE A 714 -10.25 -10.75 20.93
C PHE A 714 -11.30 -9.69 21.21
N ASP A 715 -11.86 -9.66 22.43
CA ASP A 715 -12.84 -8.65 22.85
C ASP A 715 -12.26 -7.22 22.78
N ARG A 716 -10.94 -7.06 22.99
CA ARG A 716 -10.22 -5.79 22.84
C ARG A 716 -9.52 -5.67 21.49
N ALA A 717 -9.03 -6.78 20.91
CA ALA A 717 -8.34 -6.78 19.64
C ALA A 717 -9.21 -6.30 18.47
N LEU A 718 -10.43 -6.82 18.34
CA LEU A 718 -11.32 -6.49 17.22
C LEU A 718 -11.80 -5.03 17.22
N PRO A 719 -12.22 -4.43 18.35
CA PRO A 719 -12.51 -2.99 18.38
C PRO A 719 -11.33 -2.11 18.00
N ALA A 720 -10.11 -2.40 18.50
CA ALA A 720 -8.91 -1.66 18.14
C ALA A 720 -8.56 -1.83 16.64
N LEU A 721 -8.73 -3.05 16.11
CA LEU A 721 -8.55 -3.33 14.69
C LEU A 721 -9.56 -2.57 13.82
N ARG A 722 -10.83 -2.48 14.22
CA ARG A 722 -11.84 -1.70 13.51
C ARG A 722 -11.53 -0.22 13.48
N ILE A 723 -11.10 0.37 14.61
CA ILE A 723 -10.65 1.76 14.62
C ILE A 723 -9.53 1.96 13.61
N THR A 724 -8.56 1.06 13.56
CA THR A 724 -7.43 1.12 12.62
C THR A 724 -7.91 1.00 11.17
N ALA A 725 -8.75 0.02 10.88
CA ALA A 725 -9.24 -0.27 9.52
C ALA A 725 -10.16 0.82 8.96
N ARG A 726 -10.91 1.49 9.85
CA ARG A 726 -11.90 2.51 9.49
C ARG A 726 -11.39 3.95 9.61
N MET A 727 -10.14 4.13 10.02
CA MET A 727 -9.54 5.44 10.32
C MET A 727 -9.84 6.51 9.26
N ASP A 728 -9.59 6.16 7.99
CA ASP A 728 -9.78 7.06 6.86
C ASP A 728 -11.17 6.96 6.22
N LEU A 729 -11.78 5.78 6.23
CA LEU A 729 -13.10 5.58 5.64
C LEU A 729 -14.22 6.29 6.42
N ASP A 730 -14.05 6.42 7.74
CA ASP A 730 -14.98 7.11 8.65
C ASP A 730 -14.42 8.47 9.13
N ASP A 731 -13.26 8.90 8.62
CA ASP A 731 -12.57 10.15 9.00
C ASP A 731 -12.45 10.38 10.51
N LEU A 732 -12.08 9.31 11.25
CA LEU A 732 -12.10 9.31 12.71
C LEU A 732 -11.23 10.39 13.36
N THR A 733 -10.28 10.96 12.64
CA THR A 733 -9.39 12.04 13.09
C THR A 733 -9.74 13.41 12.50
N GLU A 734 -10.74 13.51 11.65
CA GLU A 734 -11.13 14.72 10.91
C GLU A 734 -9.97 15.30 10.06
N THR A 735 -9.05 14.43 9.58
CA THR A 735 -7.85 14.87 8.83
C THR A 735 -7.63 14.11 7.53
N THR A 736 -8.52 13.20 7.16
CA THR A 736 -8.42 12.42 5.91
C THR A 736 -8.48 13.31 4.66
N SER A 737 -9.11 14.47 4.76
CA SER A 737 -9.11 15.50 3.70
C SER A 737 -7.71 16.00 3.32
N ALA A 738 -6.70 15.82 4.19
CA ALA A 738 -5.30 16.14 3.93
C ALA A 738 -4.51 14.95 3.34
N GLY A 739 -5.16 13.81 3.08
CA GLY A 739 -4.59 12.56 2.59
C GLY A 739 -4.77 11.41 3.57
N LEU A 740 -4.61 10.19 3.09
CA LEU A 740 -4.80 8.95 3.84
C LEU A 740 -3.64 8.69 4.82
N HIS A 741 -3.93 8.00 5.92
CA HIS A 741 -2.94 7.65 6.94
C HIS A 741 -2.20 6.35 6.57
N LEU A 742 -1.14 6.43 5.74
CA LEU A 742 -0.44 5.24 5.25
C LEU A 742 0.14 4.38 6.38
N ALA A 743 0.71 4.99 7.41
CA ALA A 743 1.25 4.26 8.54
C ALA A 743 0.16 3.49 9.31
N THR A 744 -1.05 4.03 9.42
CA THR A 744 -2.20 3.31 9.99
C THR A 744 -2.58 2.09 9.17
N MET A 745 -2.55 2.22 7.84
CA MET A 745 -2.77 1.10 6.93
C MET A 745 -1.68 0.03 7.07
N GLY A 746 -0.42 0.45 7.21
CA GLY A 746 0.71 -0.44 7.53
C GLY A 746 0.54 -1.12 8.89
N SER A 747 0.07 -0.38 9.91
CA SER A 747 -0.22 -0.90 11.24
C SER A 747 -1.37 -1.92 11.22
N LEU A 748 -2.40 -1.72 10.38
CA LEU A 748 -3.47 -2.70 10.15
C LEU A 748 -2.91 -4.01 9.61
N TRP A 749 -2.06 -3.93 8.57
CA TRP A 749 -1.41 -5.13 8.04
C TRP A 749 -0.55 -5.83 9.11
N GLN A 750 0.23 -5.07 9.89
CA GLN A 750 1.04 -5.62 10.97
C GLN A 750 0.17 -6.28 12.05
N ALA A 751 -0.97 -5.71 12.40
CA ALA A 751 -1.90 -6.32 13.33
C ALA A 751 -2.39 -7.68 12.80
N LEU A 752 -2.79 -7.76 11.54
CA LEU A 752 -3.23 -9.00 10.90
C LEU A 752 -2.09 -10.01 10.74
N ALA A 753 -0.92 -9.56 10.27
CA ALA A 753 0.22 -10.43 9.98
C ALA A 753 0.99 -10.84 11.24
N PHE A 754 1.37 -9.90 12.11
CA PHE A 754 2.19 -10.18 13.30
C PHE A 754 1.33 -10.53 14.53
N GLY A 755 0.11 -9.95 14.63
CA GLY A 755 -0.82 -10.20 15.73
C GLY A 755 -1.65 -11.46 15.50
N PHE A 756 -2.56 -11.44 14.52
CA PHE A 756 -3.52 -12.54 14.30
C PHE A 756 -2.87 -13.75 13.63
N ALA A 757 -2.06 -13.58 12.61
CA ALA A 757 -1.37 -14.69 11.94
C ALA A 757 -0.06 -15.12 12.64
N GLY A 758 0.52 -14.25 13.46
CA GLY A 758 1.75 -14.52 14.22
C GLY A 758 2.95 -14.78 13.33
N LEU A 759 3.05 -14.10 12.17
CA LEU A 759 4.16 -14.24 11.24
C LEU A 759 5.41 -13.56 11.79
N GLN A 760 6.55 -14.26 11.75
CA GLN A 760 7.85 -13.75 12.15
C GLN A 760 8.95 -14.43 11.34
N PRO A 761 9.79 -13.66 10.61
CA PRO A 761 11.00 -14.21 10.00
C PRO A 761 12.03 -14.65 11.05
N LEU A 762 12.48 -15.89 11.00
CA LEU A 762 13.53 -16.44 11.86
C LEU A 762 14.63 -17.07 10.98
N GLY A 763 15.57 -16.25 10.51
CA GLY A 763 16.60 -16.70 9.59
C GLY A 763 16.02 -17.28 8.30
N HIS A 764 16.11 -18.58 8.08
CA HIS A 764 15.55 -19.26 6.91
C HIS A 764 14.15 -19.88 7.16
N THR A 765 13.59 -19.71 8.34
CA THR A 765 12.30 -20.28 8.74
C THR A 765 11.28 -19.16 8.93
N LEU A 766 10.07 -19.36 8.43
CA LEU A 766 8.95 -18.47 8.73
C LEU A 766 8.15 -19.05 9.90
N ARG A 767 8.19 -18.36 11.04
CA ARG A 767 7.36 -18.71 12.19
C ARG A 767 5.94 -18.25 11.98
N MET A 768 4.97 -19.05 12.42
CA MET A 768 3.53 -18.76 12.38
C MET A 768 2.90 -19.20 13.71
N ASP A 769 2.07 -18.35 14.28
CA ASP A 769 1.23 -18.68 15.45
C ASP A 769 -0.17 -18.11 15.26
N PRO A 770 -0.95 -18.70 14.33
CA PRO A 770 -2.21 -18.12 13.92
C PRO A 770 -3.29 -18.26 14.98
N ARG A 771 -3.94 -17.12 15.26
CA ARG A 771 -5.03 -16.93 16.21
C ARG A 771 -6.26 -16.45 15.46
N LEU A 772 -7.36 -17.16 15.58
CA LEU A 772 -8.61 -16.84 14.89
C LEU A 772 -9.65 -16.42 15.92
N PRO A 773 -10.20 -15.20 15.85
CA PRO A 773 -11.28 -14.78 16.72
C PRO A 773 -12.56 -15.57 16.43
N PRO A 774 -13.48 -15.69 17.40
CA PRO A 774 -14.72 -16.46 17.22
C PRO A 774 -15.63 -15.96 16.10
N GLU A 775 -15.57 -14.67 15.77
CA GLU A 775 -16.35 -13.99 14.75
C GLU A 775 -15.94 -14.39 13.33
N TRP A 776 -14.66 -14.75 13.13
CA TRP A 776 -14.15 -15.12 11.81
C TRP A 776 -14.21 -16.62 11.58
N SER A 777 -14.68 -17.04 10.41
CA SER A 777 -14.64 -18.46 10.00
C SER A 777 -13.29 -18.86 9.44
N ALA A 778 -12.62 -17.94 8.75
CA ALA A 778 -11.25 -18.12 8.24
C ALA A 778 -10.47 -16.80 8.17
N LEU A 779 -9.14 -16.93 8.23
CA LEU A 779 -8.16 -15.88 7.95
C LEU A 779 -7.12 -16.45 6.98
N GLU A 780 -6.98 -15.84 5.81
CA GLU A 780 -5.95 -16.19 4.83
C GLU A 780 -5.03 -14.99 4.61
N LEU A 781 -3.73 -15.23 4.56
CA LEU A 781 -2.71 -14.23 4.21
C LEU A 781 -1.82 -14.76 3.10
N ARG A 782 -1.41 -13.86 2.23
CA ARG A 782 -0.43 -14.09 1.18
C ARG A 782 0.76 -13.17 1.41
N VAL A 783 1.95 -13.74 1.46
CA VAL A 783 3.21 -13.02 1.66
C VAL A 783 4.32 -13.61 0.79
N ARG A 784 5.40 -12.86 0.67
CA ARG A 784 6.66 -13.35 0.14
C ARG A 784 7.66 -13.51 1.28
N PHE A 785 8.35 -14.62 1.30
CA PHE A 785 9.43 -14.86 2.26
C PHE A 785 10.63 -15.46 1.53
N ARG A 786 11.75 -14.74 1.53
CA ARG A 786 13.02 -15.13 0.91
C ARG A 786 12.88 -15.66 -0.53
N GLY A 787 12.09 -14.93 -1.33
CA GLY A 787 11.80 -15.28 -2.73
C GLY A 787 10.59 -16.19 -2.95
N SER A 788 10.17 -16.95 -1.94
CA SER A 788 9.00 -17.83 -2.02
C SER A 788 7.68 -17.05 -1.87
N ARG A 789 6.66 -17.45 -2.63
CA ARG A 789 5.27 -17.05 -2.36
C ARG A 789 4.72 -17.98 -1.29
N VAL A 790 4.21 -17.43 -0.21
CA VAL A 790 3.65 -18.21 0.90
C VAL A 790 2.19 -17.82 1.07
N ARG A 791 1.32 -18.81 1.09
CA ARG A 791 -0.10 -18.70 1.41
C ARG A 791 -0.37 -19.44 2.70
N MET A 792 -0.95 -18.77 3.67
CA MET A 792 -1.38 -19.35 4.93
C MET A 792 -2.90 -19.16 5.04
N ARG A 793 -3.64 -20.24 5.28
CA ARG A 793 -5.09 -20.18 5.56
C ARG A 793 -5.39 -20.90 6.87
N ARG A 794 -5.89 -20.14 7.84
CA ARG A 794 -6.32 -20.58 9.14
C ARG A 794 -7.84 -20.67 9.19
N GLU A 795 -8.37 -21.87 9.48
CA GLU A 795 -9.76 -22.13 9.82
C GLU A 795 -9.86 -22.59 11.28
N ARG A 796 -11.07 -22.78 11.82
CA ARG A 796 -11.25 -23.08 13.26
C ARG A 796 -10.42 -24.25 13.77
N ALA A 797 -10.30 -25.33 13.00
CA ALA A 797 -9.60 -26.55 13.41
C ALA A 797 -8.34 -26.86 12.60
N SER A 798 -8.12 -26.18 11.48
CA SER A 798 -7.04 -26.48 10.53
C SER A 798 -6.22 -25.24 10.20
N LEU A 799 -5.00 -25.47 9.77
CA LEU A 799 -4.11 -24.52 9.14
C LEU A 799 -3.54 -25.15 7.88
N VAL A 800 -3.72 -24.49 6.76
CA VAL A 800 -3.14 -24.88 5.48
C VAL A 800 -2.02 -23.92 5.13
N VAL A 801 -0.83 -24.43 4.82
CA VAL A 801 0.31 -23.62 4.39
C VAL A 801 0.82 -24.17 3.07
N GLU A 802 0.98 -23.28 2.12
CA GLU A 802 1.49 -23.54 0.78
C GLU A 802 2.64 -22.57 0.48
N ALA A 803 3.67 -23.02 -0.22
CA ALA A 803 4.81 -22.18 -0.58
C ALA A 803 5.43 -22.61 -1.92
N ASP A 804 5.81 -21.63 -2.76
CA ASP A 804 6.53 -21.87 -3.99
C ASP A 804 7.60 -20.78 -4.23
N PRO A 805 8.88 -21.18 -4.29
CA PRO A 805 9.51 -22.48 -3.92
C PRO A 805 9.30 -22.88 -2.44
N PRO A 806 9.62 -24.15 -2.09
CA PRO A 806 9.43 -24.65 -0.72
C PRO A 806 10.17 -23.83 0.35
N VAL A 807 9.56 -23.71 1.52
CA VAL A 807 10.04 -22.92 2.67
C VAL A 807 9.91 -23.72 3.97
N ALA A 808 10.91 -23.60 4.84
CA ALA A 808 10.80 -24.09 6.22
C ALA A 808 9.82 -23.21 7.00
N VAL A 809 8.86 -23.84 7.67
CA VAL A 809 7.89 -23.14 8.52
C VAL A 809 7.87 -23.75 9.92
N LEU A 810 7.66 -22.90 10.92
CA LEU A 810 7.49 -23.28 12.32
C LEU A 810 6.11 -22.81 12.79
N VAL A 811 5.20 -23.77 13.03
CA VAL A 811 3.83 -23.45 13.48
C VAL A 811 3.70 -23.83 14.95
N GLY A 812 3.66 -22.85 15.84
CA GLY A 812 3.90 -23.09 17.26
C GLY A 812 5.27 -23.77 17.45
N ASP A 813 5.28 -25.01 17.97
CA ASP A 813 6.50 -25.82 18.13
C ASP A 813 6.68 -26.88 17.03
N THR A 814 5.79 -26.89 16.03
CA THR A 814 5.82 -27.89 14.95
C THR A 814 6.57 -27.36 13.74
N ALA A 815 7.75 -27.95 13.47
CA ALA A 815 8.55 -27.64 12.28
C ALA A 815 8.11 -28.52 11.09
N CYS A 816 7.91 -27.89 9.93
CA CYS A 816 7.64 -28.60 8.67
C CYS A 816 8.15 -27.79 7.46
N THR A 817 8.07 -28.37 6.26
CA THR A 817 8.39 -27.69 5.02
C THR A 817 7.11 -27.52 4.22
N ALA A 818 6.69 -26.26 4.02
CA ALA A 818 5.62 -25.94 3.08
C ALA A 818 6.17 -25.93 1.65
N GLY A 819 5.43 -26.50 0.71
CA GLY A 819 5.77 -26.56 -0.70
C GLY A 819 4.57 -26.28 -1.60
N PRO A 820 4.67 -26.51 -2.93
CA PRO A 820 3.55 -26.35 -3.85
C PRO A 820 2.36 -27.29 -3.55
N ARG A 821 2.66 -28.44 -2.91
CA ARG A 821 1.60 -29.24 -2.28
C ARG A 821 1.35 -28.71 -0.89
N PRO A 822 0.11 -28.30 -0.56
CA PRO A 822 -0.22 -27.73 0.73
C PRO A 822 0.11 -28.69 1.89
N VAL A 823 0.63 -28.15 2.97
CA VAL A 823 0.74 -28.85 4.24
C VAL A 823 -0.46 -28.48 5.09
N GLU A 824 -1.29 -29.47 5.41
CA GLU A 824 -2.40 -29.30 6.34
C GLU A 824 -1.97 -29.70 7.76
N LEU A 825 -2.19 -28.78 8.71
CA LEU A 825 -1.99 -29.04 10.14
C LEU A 825 -3.33 -28.94 10.85
N ARG A 826 -3.55 -29.85 11.82
CA ARG A 826 -4.73 -29.81 12.69
C ARG A 826 -4.33 -29.46 14.12
N ARG A 827 -5.12 -28.59 14.73
CA ARG A 827 -4.91 -28.24 16.13
C ARG A 827 -5.47 -29.34 17.04
N ARG A 828 -4.57 -29.98 17.83
CA ARG A 828 -4.94 -30.92 18.89
C ARG A 828 -4.54 -30.34 20.24
N ARG A 829 -5.52 -29.90 21.02
CA ARG A 829 -5.32 -29.14 22.27
C ARG A 829 -4.55 -27.84 21.97
N GLU A 830 -3.29 -27.76 22.37
CA GLU A 830 -2.44 -26.56 22.14
C GLU A 830 -1.36 -26.75 21.08
N THR A 831 -1.22 -27.96 20.54
CA THR A 831 -0.20 -28.30 19.53
C THR A 831 -0.80 -28.40 18.14
N TRP A 832 0.04 -28.18 17.14
CA TRP A 832 -0.25 -28.41 15.73
C TRP A 832 0.35 -29.72 15.28
N GLU A 833 -0.42 -30.57 14.61
CA GLU A 833 0.04 -31.85 14.08
C GLU A 833 -0.25 -31.89 12.57
N PRO A 834 0.74 -32.27 11.71
CA PRO A 834 0.49 -32.50 10.30
C PRO A 834 -0.55 -33.60 10.12
N THR A 835 -1.51 -33.39 9.21
CA THR A 835 -2.40 -34.44 8.73
C THR A 835 -1.63 -35.31 7.75
N ALA A 836 -1.64 -36.64 7.98
CA ALA A 836 -0.93 -37.61 7.16
C ALA A 836 -1.41 -37.62 5.71
#